data_f28da81d097cf4993e5f53e3b9f51c81
#
_entry.id   f28da81d097cf4993e5f53e3b9f51c81
#
_cell.length_a   1.000
_cell.length_b   1.000
_cell.length_c   1.000
_cell.angle_alpha   90.00
_cell.angle_beta   90.00
_cell.angle_gamma   90.00
#
_symmetry.space_group_name_H-M   'P 1'
#
loop_
_entity.id
_entity.type
_entity.pdbx_description
1 polymer ?
#
loop_
_entity_poly.entity_id
_entity_poly.type
_entity_poly.pdbx_seq_one_letter_code
_entity_poly.pdbx_strand_id
1 'polypeptide(L)'
;MSGTQSVQPVQITERQDYEREVSKDPRMPGPWLELIAHVRRGGSTDDIRDVYDRFFEFFPQAAVQWIEYVNWELSQSNFSEVDAIFVRCLRTTLSVDLWKVYLAYTRRVNPLPPFTAEENSPRDQTRQVLEDAYEFALKYIGWDRESGPIWQEYIQLIREREVRGAWQEGQRMDQLRRVYQRAVSIPLDHVEVIWKDYDAFENSLNKLTAKKFLGEHSPAYMQARTVLREMRRLTESLSRPAVPSPPVWIAPQTKRNTSAGQEQESYAAWRAYLSWEQANPLAYDDPVTLQSRVLAAYKKATMCVRFDAVIWYMAASFCRMSQRENEMLVWLRDGIEACPWSLLLRFSYADASTSLGRLADATAALDDLVLYTQHQVDMRLNALAELKARVDAEISRQRKQRLEKHAQVDSAPDEDDGDKVELADIERRLQEERMSQHQQLERDAQGELEVWRAAVSQVWIKYMQFVRRTEGIRPTRQVFSRARKSAHCSWQVYEANAMLEYHCSKEPLVATKVFELALKTYGPNEELVVRYLDFLLSINDDANARAVLERTVSSMPPERARIIWDRWSDYEYSYGDANGIARLEARMADMYPDRSAADCAADRLRYGSLDWVRLRDIGLAASVPYVGATSIARMPGRDMNALESIKAAVSGANTAAAPSTVANAVADAAGLVALPGAVTTAPDLLSTEASTFSNPASATKTDVPNNSSGSGRQTMEDIRRSLTSTASDPVKRTRGKNETDKLAKKARGGPDAQSHTRKGGSRDTPPPPPMIPDAILYFMSLLPNAYTYDGPPIPPEAITECLLRSSLPVMPLCADVRKVGKRRT
;
A
#
# COMPACT_ATOMS: atom_id res chain seq x y z
N MET A 1 68.04 -9.00 -16.23
CA MET A 1 66.90 -9.32 -17.06
C MET A 1 65.83 -9.90 -16.16
N SER A 2 65.02 -9.06 -15.60
CA SER A 2 63.92 -9.40 -14.71
C SER A 2 62.61 -9.36 -15.51
N GLY A 3 61.98 -10.51 -15.62
CA GLY A 3 60.69 -10.65 -16.30
C GLY A 3 59.59 -10.02 -15.46
N THR A 4 59.01 -8.98 -15.95
CA THR A 4 57.69 -8.44 -15.51
C THR A 4 56.62 -9.37 -16.02
N GLN A 5 56.08 -10.22 -15.14
CA GLN A 5 54.85 -10.99 -15.41
C GLN A 5 53.68 -10.00 -15.47
N SER A 6 53.11 -9.93 -16.66
CA SER A 6 51.84 -9.21 -16.92
C SER A 6 50.65 -9.96 -16.33
N VAL A 7 50.16 -9.55 -15.20
CA VAL A 7 48.96 -10.12 -14.51
C VAL A 7 47.65 -9.41 -14.97
N GLN A 8 47.67 -8.66 -16.05
CA GLN A 8 46.61 -7.71 -16.39
C GLN A 8 45.35 -8.22 -17.17
N PRO A 9 45.28 -9.30 -17.92
CA PRO A 9 44.09 -9.57 -18.73
C PRO A 9 42.91 -10.21 -17.95
N VAL A 10 43.15 -10.97 -16.89
CA VAL A 10 42.12 -11.67 -16.14
C VAL A 10 41.34 -10.71 -15.22
N GLN A 11 42.02 -9.77 -14.57
CA GLN A 11 41.41 -8.80 -13.69
C GLN A 11 40.51 -7.79 -14.44
N ILE A 12 40.83 -7.43 -15.66
CA ILE A 12 40.05 -6.49 -16.48
C ILE A 12 38.74 -7.15 -16.94
N THR A 13 38.74 -8.44 -17.24
CA THR A 13 37.50 -9.17 -17.62
C THR A 13 36.54 -9.32 -16.45
N GLU A 14 37.00 -9.64 -15.25
CA GLU A 14 36.19 -9.75 -14.05
C GLU A 14 35.50 -8.42 -13.69
N ARG A 15 36.23 -7.30 -13.70
CA ARG A 15 35.67 -5.95 -13.46
C ARG A 15 34.58 -5.63 -14.47
N GLN A 16 34.81 -5.91 -15.76
CA GLN A 16 33.80 -5.65 -16.81
C GLN A 16 32.54 -6.51 -16.64
N ASP A 17 32.67 -7.70 -16.11
CA ASP A 17 31.53 -8.58 -15.84
C ASP A 17 30.70 -8.05 -14.65
N TYR A 18 31.33 -7.61 -13.54
CA TYR A 18 30.63 -6.95 -12.43
C TYR A 18 29.96 -5.64 -12.87
N GLU A 19 30.65 -4.78 -13.64
CA GLU A 19 30.07 -3.54 -14.18
C GLU A 19 28.85 -3.82 -15.08
N ARG A 20 28.88 -4.90 -15.85
CA ARG A 20 27.75 -5.31 -16.69
C ARG A 20 26.57 -5.80 -15.86
N GLU A 21 26.83 -6.53 -14.77
CA GLU A 21 25.80 -6.98 -13.86
C GLU A 21 25.16 -5.83 -13.09
N VAL A 22 25.96 -4.90 -12.60
CA VAL A 22 25.47 -3.64 -11.97
C VAL A 22 24.62 -2.84 -12.94
N SER A 23 25.00 -2.77 -14.22
CA SER A 23 24.24 -2.03 -15.24
C SER A 23 22.89 -2.67 -15.59
N LYS A 24 22.73 -3.99 -15.37
CA LYS A 24 21.44 -4.67 -15.59
C LYS A 24 20.39 -4.26 -14.56
N ASP A 25 20.76 -4.24 -13.29
CA ASP A 25 19.89 -3.79 -12.20
C ASP A 25 20.72 -3.11 -11.09
N PRO A 26 20.85 -1.78 -11.14
CA PRO A 26 21.64 -1.02 -10.16
C PRO A 26 21.12 -1.09 -8.72
N ARG A 27 19.89 -1.61 -8.50
CA ARG A 27 19.29 -1.74 -7.17
C ARG A 27 19.60 -3.06 -6.48
N MET A 28 20.23 -4.02 -7.20
CA MET A 28 20.69 -5.27 -6.59
C MET A 28 22.03 -5.06 -5.87
N PRO A 29 22.11 -5.33 -4.54
CA PRO A 29 23.33 -5.05 -3.77
C PRO A 29 24.48 -6.00 -4.05
N GLY A 30 24.22 -7.28 -4.40
CA GLY A 30 25.24 -8.32 -4.60
C GLY A 30 26.35 -7.91 -5.56
N PRO A 31 26.05 -7.58 -6.83
CA PRO A 31 27.05 -7.15 -7.80
C PRO A 31 27.88 -5.93 -7.38
N TRP A 32 27.25 -4.96 -6.68
CA TRP A 32 27.97 -3.80 -6.14
C TRP A 32 28.99 -4.19 -5.07
N LEU A 33 28.62 -5.07 -4.14
CA LEU A 33 29.53 -5.49 -3.06
C LEU A 33 30.73 -6.27 -3.64
N GLU A 34 30.50 -7.07 -4.66
CA GLU A 34 31.58 -7.78 -5.38
C GLU A 34 32.48 -6.80 -6.14
N LEU A 35 31.90 -5.81 -6.82
CA LEU A 35 32.64 -4.75 -7.51
C LEU A 35 33.49 -3.92 -6.53
N ILE A 36 32.91 -3.47 -5.40
CA ILE A 36 33.63 -2.75 -4.35
C ILE A 36 34.81 -3.59 -3.82
N ALA A 37 34.54 -4.87 -3.50
CA ALA A 37 35.57 -5.79 -3.01
C ALA A 37 36.69 -6.01 -4.05
N HIS A 38 36.36 -6.09 -5.32
CA HIS A 38 37.34 -6.24 -6.41
C HIS A 38 38.19 -4.99 -6.58
N VAL A 39 37.57 -3.80 -6.67
CA VAL A 39 38.29 -2.52 -6.88
C VAL A 39 39.17 -2.17 -5.67
N ARG A 40 38.75 -2.51 -4.44
CA ARG A 40 39.61 -2.31 -3.23
C ARG A 40 40.88 -3.15 -3.22
N ARG A 41 40.92 -4.31 -3.93
CA ARG A 41 42.11 -5.18 -3.99
C ARG A 41 43.19 -4.67 -4.95
N GLY A 42 42.83 -3.94 -6.01
CA GLY A 42 43.79 -3.58 -7.04
C GLY A 42 43.42 -2.35 -7.87
N GLY A 43 42.40 -1.58 -7.54
CA GLY A 43 42.00 -0.35 -8.24
C GLY A 43 42.80 0.87 -7.83
N SER A 44 42.77 1.93 -8.65
CA SER A 44 43.29 3.24 -8.30
C SER A 44 42.40 3.91 -7.23
N THR A 45 42.93 4.92 -6.56
CA THR A 45 42.17 5.71 -5.57
C THR A 45 40.93 6.35 -6.17
N ASP A 46 41.02 6.82 -7.41
CA ASP A 46 39.90 7.47 -8.10
C ASP A 46 38.85 6.45 -8.53
N ASP A 47 39.24 5.25 -8.94
CA ASP A 47 38.31 4.14 -9.24
C ASP A 47 37.49 3.72 -8.00
N ILE A 48 38.16 3.65 -6.84
CA ILE A 48 37.49 3.27 -5.59
C ILE A 48 36.42 4.33 -5.21
N ARG A 49 36.79 5.62 -5.29
CA ARG A 49 35.87 6.74 -5.03
C ARG A 49 34.67 6.73 -5.99
N ASP A 50 34.93 6.59 -7.30
CA ASP A 50 33.90 6.54 -8.32
C ASP A 50 32.89 5.40 -8.04
N VAL A 51 33.34 4.20 -7.69
CA VAL A 51 32.49 3.08 -7.39
C VAL A 51 31.66 3.32 -6.12
N TYR A 52 32.27 3.89 -5.04
CA TYR A 52 31.51 4.22 -3.83
C TYR A 52 30.48 5.34 -4.08
N ASP A 53 30.83 6.37 -4.83
CA ASP A 53 29.93 7.48 -5.13
C ASP A 53 28.70 6.99 -5.93
N ARG A 54 28.90 6.19 -6.98
CA ARG A 54 27.82 5.55 -7.74
C ARG A 54 26.99 4.57 -6.88
N PHE A 55 27.62 3.83 -5.98
CA PHE A 55 26.92 2.94 -5.06
C PHE A 55 25.97 3.72 -4.14
N PHE A 56 26.45 4.84 -3.56
CA PHE A 56 25.67 5.65 -2.64
C PHE A 56 24.55 6.46 -3.30
N GLU A 57 24.52 6.60 -4.62
CA GLU A 57 23.34 7.10 -5.34
C GLU A 57 22.13 6.17 -5.16
N PHE A 58 22.35 4.86 -5.19
CA PHE A 58 21.29 3.86 -5.02
C PHE A 58 21.06 3.47 -3.56
N PHE A 59 22.13 3.43 -2.75
CA PHE A 59 22.11 2.99 -1.35
C PHE A 59 22.64 4.06 -0.38
N PRO A 60 22.05 5.26 -0.32
CA PRO A 60 22.58 6.38 0.48
C PRO A 60 22.59 6.11 1.98
N GLN A 61 21.88 5.09 2.46
CA GLN A 61 21.75 4.73 3.88
C GLN A 61 22.53 3.46 4.27
N ALA A 62 23.38 2.93 3.41
CA ALA A 62 24.18 1.73 3.66
C ALA A 62 25.31 2.00 4.67
N ALA A 63 25.00 1.90 5.97
CA ALA A 63 25.88 2.31 7.07
C ALA A 63 27.22 1.56 7.09
N VAL A 64 27.22 0.25 6.83
CA VAL A 64 28.44 -0.57 6.83
C VAL A 64 29.41 -0.12 5.75
N GLN A 65 28.89 0.16 4.55
CA GLN A 65 29.72 0.62 3.42
C GLN A 65 30.25 2.04 3.65
N TRP A 66 29.46 2.92 4.31
CA TRP A 66 29.98 4.22 4.73
C TRP A 66 31.14 4.09 5.73
N ILE A 67 31.02 3.20 6.71
CA ILE A 67 32.08 2.91 7.68
C ILE A 67 33.35 2.37 6.97
N GLU A 68 33.14 1.45 6.02
CA GLU A 68 34.26 0.90 5.23
C GLU A 68 34.97 1.98 4.39
N TYR A 69 34.20 2.89 3.78
CA TYR A 69 34.71 3.98 2.99
C TYR A 69 35.50 4.98 3.85
N VAL A 70 34.95 5.39 4.98
CA VAL A 70 35.62 6.24 5.97
C VAL A 70 36.93 5.60 6.44
N ASN A 71 36.93 4.33 6.82
CA ASN A 71 38.13 3.63 7.28
C ASN A 71 39.19 3.52 6.19
N TRP A 72 38.77 3.36 4.93
CA TRP A 72 39.69 3.33 3.81
C TRP A 72 40.35 4.71 3.59
N GLU A 73 39.59 5.82 3.57
CA GLU A 73 40.16 7.19 3.45
C GLU A 73 41.06 7.55 4.66
N LEU A 74 40.66 7.12 5.86
CA LEU A 74 41.53 7.27 7.05
C LEU A 74 42.87 6.51 6.91
N SER A 75 42.87 5.35 6.25
CA SER A 75 44.10 4.61 5.96
C SER A 75 45.03 5.35 4.98
N GLN A 76 44.45 6.17 4.09
CA GLN A 76 45.17 7.08 3.18
C GLN A 76 45.55 8.43 3.82
N SER A 77 45.13 8.66 5.08
CA SER A 77 45.33 9.94 5.80
C SER A 77 44.64 11.16 5.15
N ASN A 78 43.53 10.95 4.42
CA ASN A 78 42.77 11.98 3.72
C ASN A 78 41.67 12.57 4.62
N PHE A 79 42.01 13.35 5.62
CA PHE A 79 41.06 13.88 6.60
C PHE A 79 40.00 14.79 5.98
N SER A 80 40.30 15.56 4.94
CA SER A 80 39.34 16.45 4.26
C SER A 80 38.23 15.66 3.56
N GLU A 81 38.57 14.51 2.95
CA GLU A 81 37.57 13.64 2.33
C GLU A 81 36.69 12.95 3.38
N VAL A 82 37.29 12.56 4.51
CA VAL A 82 36.55 11.99 5.62
C VAL A 82 35.48 12.96 6.17
N ASP A 83 35.83 14.25 6.31
CA ASP A 83 34.91 15.29 6.72
C ASP A 83 33.76 15.45 5.68
N ALA A 84 34.11 15.46 4.39
CA ALA A 84 33.11 15.54 3.32
C ALA A 84 32.14 14.33 3.32
N ILE A 85 32.67 13.12 3.58
CA ILE A 85 31.86 11.90 3.70
C ILE A 85 30.90 12.03 4.89
N PHE A 86 31.33 12.46 6.07
CA PHE A 86 30.48 12.63 7.23
C PHE A 86 29.39 13.67 7.00
N VAL A 87 29.67 14.77 6.32
CA VAL A 87 28.65 15.77 5.95
C VAL A 87 27.54 15.15 5.07
N ARG A 88 27.88 14.22 4.18
CA ARG A 88 26.94 13.53 3.28
C ARG A 88 26.09 12.48 4.02
N CYS A 89 26.68 11.68 4.91
CA CYS A 89 26.03 10.47 5.43
C CYS A 89 25.32 10.65 6.79
N LEU A 90 25.85 11.47 7.72
CA LEU A 90 25.36 11.50 9.11
C LEU A 90 23.89 11.90 9.26
N ARG A 91 23.38 12.83 8.43
CA ARG A 91 21.99 13.31 8.54
C ARG A 91 20.98 12.32 8.00
N THR A 92 21.39 11.45 7.10
CA THR A 92 20.53 10.48 6.40
C THR A 92 20.62 9.09 7.01
N THR A 93 21.77 8.72 7.59
CA THR A 93 22.07 7.39 8.09
C THR A 93 22.06 7.36 9.62
N LEU A 94 20.98 6.84 10.21
CA LEU A 94 20.79 6.78 11.67
C LEU A 94 21.33 5.47 12.26
N SER A 95 22.57 5.09 11.90
CA SER A 95 23.26 3.92 12.43
C SER A 95 24.12 4.32 13.63
N VAL A 96 23.89 3.69 14.78
CA VAL A 96 24.68 3.94 16.01
C VAL A 96 26.17 3.70 15.78
N ASP A 97 26.53 2.67 15.01
CA ASP A 97 27.94 2.33 14.75
C ASP A 97 28.63 3.36 13.87
N LEU A 98 27.96 3.92 12.85
CA LEU A 98 28.52 5.01 12.05
C LEU A 98 28.77 6.25 12.91
N TRP A 99 27.85 6.57 13.81
CA TRP A 99 28.00 7.71 14.72
C TRP A 99 29.10 7.49 15.77
N LYS A 100 29.33 6.25 16.22
CA LYS A 100 30.51 5.93 17.07
C LYS A 100 31.82 6.18 16.32
N VAL A 101 31.87 5.77 15.03
CA VAL A 101 33.05 6.05 14.20
C VAL A 101 33.29 7.55 14.05
N TYR A 102 32.23 8.33 13.82
CA TYR A 102 32.32 9.80 13.77
C TYR A 102 32.84 10.39 15.08
N LEU A 103 32.31 9.98 16.25
CA LEU A 103 32.76 10.47 17.55
C LEU A 103 34.20 10.06 17.85
N ALA A 104 34.60 8.85 17.47
CA ALA A 104 35.98 8.39 17.59
C ALA A 104 36.96 9.22 16.69
N TYR A 105 36.52 9.50 15.46
CA TYR A 105 37.25 10.37 14.55
C TYR A 105 37.39 11.79 15.11
N THR A 106 36.31 12.40 15.59
CA THR A 106 36.30 13.76 16.16
C THR A 106 37.25 13.86 17.36
N ARG A 107 37.30 12.86 18.23
CA ARG A 107 38.24 12.77 19.35
C ARG A 107 39.69 12.64 18.86
N ARG A 108 39.92 11.89 17.79
CA ARG A 108 41.26 11.71 17.22
C ARG A 108 41.82 13.00 16.58
N VAL A 109 40.96 13.75 15.90
CA VAL A 109 41.33 15.02 15.25
C VAL A 109 41.48 16.15 16.25
N ASN A 110 40.72 16.10 17.35
CA ASN A 110 40.73 17.12 18.41
C ASN A 110 41.29 16.54 19.74
N PRO A 111 42.56 16.25 19.84
CA PRO A 111 43.18 15.79 21.09
C PRO A 111 43.11 16.89 22.13
N LEU A 112 42.75 16.56 23.36
CA LEU A 112 42.69 17.52 24.46
C LEU A 112 44.11 18.01 24.82
N PRO A 113 44.43 19.31 24.68
CA PRO A 113 45.71 19.87 25.10
C PRO A 113 45.88 19.73 26.62
N PRO A 114 47.11 19.87 27.16
CA PRO A 114 47.34 19.87 28.60
C PRO A 114 46.55 20.99 29.30
N PHE A 115 46.20 20.76 30.55
CA PHE A 115 45.43 21.70 31.37
C PHE A 115 46.21 22.98 31.63
N THR A 116 45.61 24.13 31.39
CA THR A 116 46.12 25.46 31.74
C THR A 116 45.08 26.20 32.62
N ALA A 117 45.57 27.03 33.55
CA ALA A 117 44.69 27.75 34.48
C ALA A 117 43.98 28.95 33.83
N GLU A 118 44.24 29.27 32.58
CA GLU A 118 43.63 30.41 31.87
C GLU A 118 42.19 30.13 31.46
N GLU A 119 41.34 31.12 31.54
CA GLU A 119 39.96 31.06 31.04
C GLU A 119 39.98 31.07 29.49
N ASN A 120 39.03 30.29 28.89
CA ASN A 120 38.98 30.08 27.42
C ASN A 120 40.24 29.49 26.81
N SER A 121 40.91 28.61 27.54
CA SER A 121 42.09 27.91 27.05
C SER A 121 41.80 27.08 25.78
N PRO A 122 42.79 26.76 24.96
CA PRO A 122 42.61 25.86 23.83
C PRO A 122 41.97 24.51 24.23
N ARG A 123 42.20 24.06 25.46
CA ARG A 123 41.59 22.87 26.04
C ARG A 123 40.07 23.02 26.21
N ASP A 124 39.61 24.19 26.68
CA ASP A 124 38.21 24.48 26.86
C ASP A 124 37.50 24.56 25.52
N GLN A 125 38.11 25.16 24.51
CA GLN A 125 37.60 25.22 23.14
C GLN A 125 37.49 23.83 22.52
N THR A 126 38.56 23.02 22.62
CA THR A 126 38.54 21.63 22.10
C THR A 126 37.48 20.80 22.82
N ARG A 127 37.31 20.96 24.12
CA ARG A 127 36.27 20.28 24.89
C ARG A 127 34.87 20.66 24.41
N GLN A 128 34.65 21.96 24.17
CA GLN A 128 33.37 22.44 23.64
C GLN A 128 33.06 21.78 22.28
N VAL A 129 34.06 21.69 21.37
CA VAL A 129 33.89 20.99 20.09
C VAL A 129 33.47 19.52 20.30
N LEU A 130 34.09 18.83 21.27
CA LEU A 130 33.69 17.46 21.59
C LEU A 130 32.29 17.38 22.19
N GLU A 131 31.92 18.26 23.14
CA GLU A 131 30.58 18.31 23.74
C GLU A 131 29.53 18.58 22.65
N ASP A 132 29.78 19.54 21.73
CA ASP A 132 28.88 19.85 20.62
C ASP A 132 28.75 18.67 19.65
N ALA A 133 29.81 17.90 19.42
CA ALA A 133 29.74 16.69 18.59
C ALA A 133 28.88 15.59 19.26
N TYR A 134 28.97 15.40 20.60
CA TYR A 134 28.10 14.49 21.32
C TYR A 134 26.63 14.96 21.31
N GLU A 135 26.36 16.24 21.57
CA GLU A 135 24.98 16.77 21.50
C GLU A 135 24.41 16.65 20.09
N PHE A 136 25.23 16.86 19.05
CA PHE A 136 24.85 16.64 17.67
C PHE A 136 24.51 15.16 17.41
N ALA A 137 25.31 14.23 17.88
CA ALA A 137 25.03 12.81 17.77
C ALA A 137 23.73 12.42 18.52
N LEU A 138 23.59 12.86 19.77
CA LEU A 138 22.41 12.56 20.60
C LEU A 138 21.11 13.16 20.03
N LYS A 139 21.19 14.27 19.32
CA LYS A 139 20.04 14.86 18.62
C LYS A 139 19.46 13.92 17.56
N TYR A 140 20.32 13.18 16.85
CA TYR A 140 19.90 12.31 15.74
C TYR A 140 19.66 10.86 16.18
N ILE A 141 20.51 10.30 17.03
CA ILE A 141 20.46 8.89 17.41
C ILE A 141 20.27 8.65 18.91
N GLY A 142 20.19 9.70 19.74
CA GLY A 142 20.06 9.57 21.19
C GLY A 142 18.83 8.82 21.66
N TRP A 143 17.79 8.79 20.85
CA TRP A 143 16.55 8.05 21.10
C TRP A 143 16.65 6.54 20.75
N ASP A 144 17.70 6.13 20.03
CA ASP A 144 17.88 4.74 19.63
C ASP A 144 18.21 3.84 20.83
N ARG A 145 17.59 2.68 20.89
CA ARG A 145 17.81 1.68 21.95
C ARG A 145 19.28 1.35 22.17
N GLU A 146 20.06 1.29 21.08
CA GLU A 146 21.46 0.88 21.07
C GLU A 146 22.43 2.05 21.34
N SER A 147 21.93 3.28 21.53
CA SER A 147 22.77 4.47 21.75
C SER A 147 23.29 4.62 23.20
N GLY A 148 22.93 3.69 24.11
CA GLY A 148 23.35 3.71 25.51
C GLY A 148 24.85 3.97 25.74
N PRO A 149 25.78 3.30 25.02
CA PRO A 149 27.21 3.57 25.13
C PRO A 149 27.60 5.02 24.82
N ILE A 150 26.98 5.66 23.83
CA ILE A 150 27.23 7.07 23.47
C ILE A 150 26.81 8.01 24.62
N TRP A 151 25.67 7.75 25.26
CA TRP A 151 25.25 8.47 26.46
C TRP A 151 26.25 8.32 27.60
N GLN A 152 26.76 7.09 27.85
CA GLN A 152 27.75 6.84 28.89
C GLN A 152 29.08 7.55 28.59
N GLU A 153 29.56 7.53 27.33
CA GLU A 153 30.78 8.24 26.93
C GLU A 153 30.63 9.75 27.09
N TYR A 154 29.46 10.31 26.76
CA TYR A 154 29.19 11.73 26.96
C TYR A 154 29.16 12.11 28.44
N ILE A 155 28.49 11.31 29.28
CA ILE A 155 28.49 11.50 30.74
C ILE A 155 29.92 11.45 31.29
N GLN A 156 30.72 10.53 30.82
CA GLN A 156 32.15 10.43 31.24
C GLN A 156 32.95 11.63 30.80
N LEU A 157 32.78 12.14 29.56
CA LEU A 157 33.45 13.34 29.08
C LEU A 157 33.15 14.56 29.97
N ILE A 158 31.87 14.75 30.38
CA ILE A 158 31.51 15.86 31.28
C ILE A 158 32.06 15.63 32.70
N ARG A 159 32.04 14.39 33.19
CA ARG A 159 32.57 14.01 34.54
C ARG A 159 34.08 14.31 34.65
N GLU A 160 34.83 14.07 33.59
CA GLU A 160 36.28 14.31 33.51
C GLU A 160 36.65 15.80 33.28
N ARG A 161 35.67 16.68 33.23
CA ARG A 161 35.92 18.11 33.08
C ARG A 161 36.58 18.66 34.32
N GLU A 162 37.76 19.19 34.12
CA GLU A 162 38.49 19.90 35.16
C GLU A 162 37.85 21.27 35.39
N VAL A 163 37.72 21.65 36.64
CA VAL A 163 37.00 22.85 37.09
C VAL A 163 37.92 23.80 37.84
N ARG A 164 37.72 25.10 37.66
CA ARG A 164 38.57 26.17 38.24
C ARG A 164 37.89 26.88 39.44
N GLY A 165 36.85 26.31 40.00
CA GLY A 165 36.19 26.93 41.15
C GLY A 165 34.79 26.39 41.36
N ALA A 166 34.18 26.75 42.50
CA ALA A 166 32.89 26.26 42.93
C ALA A 166 31.73 26.58 41.95
N TRP A 167 31.81 27.68 41.21
CA TRP A 167 30.83 28.06 40.22
C TRP A 167 30.86 27.13 38.99
N GLN A 168 32.05 26.87 38.46
CA GLN A 168 32.21 25.94 37.32
C GLN A 168 31.86 24.49 37.76
N GLU A 169 32.16 24.12 39.00
CA GLU A 169 31.77 22.83 39.58
C GLU A 169 30.25 22.72 39.62
N GLY A 170 29.55 23.76 40.06
CA GLY A 170 28.11 23.81 40.04
C GLY A 170 27.53 23.65 38.64
N GLN A 171 28.07 24.35 37.64
CA GLN A 171 27.67 24.19 36.25
C GLN A 171 27.89 22.77 35.69
N ARG A 172 29.06 22.15 36.01
CA ARG A 172 29.34 20.78 35.63
C ARG A 172 28.35 19.81 36.21
N MET A 173 27.99 19.96 37.51
CA MET A 173 27.02 19.12 38.19
C MET A 173 25.61 19.29 37.62
N ASP A 174 25.21 20.50 37.24
CA ASP A 174 23.92 20.77 36.62
C ASP A 174 23.85 20.24 35.18
N GLN A 175 24.96 20.29 34.44
CA GLN A 175 25.06 19.69 33.11
C GLN A 175 24.94 18.16 33.19
N LEU A 176 25.71 17.52 34.11
CA LEU A 176 25.62 16.09 34.35
C LEU A 176 24.21 15.65 34.70
N ARG A 177 23.56 16.38 35.65
CA ARG A 177 22.19 16.11 36.04
C ARG A 177 21.24 16.14 34.83
N ARG A 178 21.31 17.20 34.01
CA ARG A 178 20.44 17.32 32.81
C ARG A 178 20.67 16.17 31.83
N VAL A 179 21.92 15.76 31.60
CA VAL A 179 22.21 14.66 30.70
C VAL A 179 21.70 13.32 31.25
N TYR A 180 21.89 13.06 32.54
CA TYR A 180 21.33 11.87 33.19
C TYR A 180 19.80 11.84 33.09
N GLN A 181 19.11 12.93 33.41
CA GLN A 181 17.66 13.04 33.37
C GLN A 181 17.11 12.78 31.97
N ARG A 182 17.78 13.27 30.92
CA ARG A 182 17.43 12.98 29.52
C ARG A 182 17.63 11.49 29.20
N ALA A 183 18.78 10.91 29.58
CA ALA A 183 19.10 9.53 29.24
C ALA A 183 18.17 8.50 29.92
N VAL A 184 17.79 8.73 31.19
CA VAL A 184 16.93 7.78 31.93
C VAL A 184 15.47 7.77 31.47
N SER A 185 15.04 8.79 30.74
CA SER A 185 13.68 8.88 30.17
C SER A 185 13.54 8.17 28.81
N ILE A 186 14.64 7.69 28.24
CA ILE A 186 14.69 7.03 26.93
C ILE A 186 14.83 5.51 27.14
N PRO A 187 14.13 4.67 26.36
CA PRO A 187 14.22 3.20 26.46
C PRO A 187 15.52 2.65 25.84
N LEU A 188 16.64 2.88 26.53
CA LEU A 188 17.97 2.43 26.12
C LEU A 188 18.29 1.03 26.68
N ASP A 189 19.05 0.23 25.94
CA ASP A 189 19.48 -1.09 26.45
C ASP A 189 20.27 -1.02 27.76
N HIS A 190 20.93 0.11 28.04
CA HIS A 190 21.71 0.38 29.24
C HIS A 190 21.01 1.27 30.26
N VAL A 191 19.70 1.53 30.13
CA VAL A 191 18.96 2.47 30.99
C VAL A 191 19.06 2.13 32.50
N GLU A 192 19.12 0.84 32.86
CA GLU A 192 19.26 0.41 34.23
C GLU A 192 20.65 0.74 34.83
N VAL A 193 21.70 0.68 34.00
CA VAL A 193 23.06 1.05 34.41
C VAL A 193 23.13 2.56 34.58
N ILE A 194 22.62 3.33 33.61
CA ILE A 194 22.59 4.79 33.66
C ILE A 194 21.77 5.28 34.87
N TRP A 195 20.66 4.61 35.21
CA TRP A 195 19.88 4.94 36.41
C TRP A 195 20.66 4.71 37.69
N LYS A 196 21.39 3.59 37.83
CA LYS A 196 22.24 3.32 38.99
C LYS A 196 23.37 4.35 39.11
N ASP A 197 23.98 4.74 38.03
CA ASP A 197 25.02 5.76 37.99
C ASP A 197 24.45 7.15 38.37
N TYR A 198 23.23 7.47 37.94
CA TYR A 198 22.53 8.69 38.34
C TYR A 198 22.18 8.68 39.83
N ASP A 199 21.68 7.57 40.36
CA ASP A 199 21.40 7.40 41.77
C ASP A 199 22.67 7.59 42.63
N ALA A 200 23.77 6.93 42.23
CA ALA A 200 25.05 7.11 42.90
C ALA A 200 25.56 8.55 42.85
N PHE A 201 25.42 9.21 41.67
CA PHE A 201 25.81 10.63 41.50
C PHE A 201 25.05 11.54 42.42
N GLU A 202 23.72 11.51 42.44
CA GLU A 202 22.91 12.41 43.30
C GLU A 202 23.13 12.15 44.79
N ASN A 203 23.25 10.86 45.20
CA ASN A 203 23.56 10.49 46.58
C ASN A 203 24.97 10.93 47.03
N SER A 204 25.95 11.04 46.12
CA SER A 204 27.27 11.55 46.39
C SER A 204 27.29 13.06 46.69
N LEU A 205 26.36 13.81 46.07
CA LEU A 205 26.23 15.25 46.24
C LEU A 205 25.51 15.60 47.56
N ASN A 206 24.25 15.18 47.72
CA ASN A 206 23.50 15.38 48.93
C ASN A 206 22.30 14.42 49.01
N LYS A 207 22.27 13.58 50.03
CA LYS A 207 21.21 12.55 50.26
C LYS A 207 19.79 13.10 50.37
N LEU A 208 19.62 14.35 50.84
CA LEU A 208 18.27 14.96 51.01
C LEU A 208 17.73 15.42 49.63
N THR A 209 18.56 16.12 48.86
CA THR A 209 18.18 16.59 47.51
C THR A 209 18.11 15.42 46.52
N ALA A 210 18.96 14.39 46.67
CA ALA A 210 18.95 13.17 45.89
C ALA A 210 17.56 12.50 45.89
N LYS A 211 16.98 12.35 47.09
CA LYS A 211 15.64 11.75 47.21
C LYS A 211 14.57 12.52 46.45
N LYS A 212 14.67 13.84 46.35
CA LYS A 212 13.76 14.67 45.58
C LYS A 212 13.96 14.46 44.09
N PHE A 213 15.17 14.64 43.54
CA PHE A 213 15.44 14.52 42.12
C PHE A 213 15.20 13.12 41.56
N LEU A 214 15.60 12.07 42.31
CA LEU A 214 15.31 10.70 41.95
C LEU A 214 13.84 10.38 41.99
N GLY A 215 13.09 10.92 42.97
CA GLY A 215 11.64 10.75 43.09
C GLY A 215 10.90 11.38 41.90
N GLU A 216 11.33 12.57 41.44
CA GLU A 216 10.75 13.27 40.27
C GLU A 216 10.95 12.50 38.96
N HIS A 217 12.11 11.86 38.75
CA HIS A 217 12.45 11.16 37.49
C HIS A 217 12.23 9.63 37.51
N SER A 218 11.94 9.05 38.71
CA SER A 218 11.65 7.63 38.84
C SER A 218 10.46 7.15 37.98
N PRO A 219 9.33 7.87 37.86
CA PRO A 219 8.25 7.46 36.99
C PRO A 219 8.66 7.34 35.52
N ALA A 220 9.40 8.35 34.99
CA ALA A 220 9.89 8.36 33.61
C ALA A 220 10.85 7.18 33.34
N TYR A 221 11.76 6.91 34.28
CA TYR A 221 12.64 5.74 34.21
C TYR A 221 11.85 4.41 34.18
N MET A 222 10.86 4.25 35.06
CA MET A 222 10.05 3.02 35.11
C MET A 222 9.25 2.82 33.82
N GLN A 223 8.74 3.90 33.26
CA GLN A 223 8.07 3.88 31.96
C GLN A 223 9.03 3.51 30.85
N ALA A 224 10.19 4.17 30.75
CA ALA A 224 11.21 3.86 29.76
C ALA A 224 11.64 2.37 29.81
N ARG A 225 11.81 1.83 31.05
CA ARG A 225 12.13 0.42 31.27
C ARG A 225 11.02 -0.53 30.81
N THR A 226 9.76 -0.18 31.02
CA THR A 226 8.61 -0.97 30.59
C THR A 226 8.49 -0.98 29.07
N VAL A 227 8.57 0.20 28.45
CA VAL A 227 8.56 0.38 26.99
C VAL A 227 9.74 -0.34 26.33
N LEU A 228 10.93 -0.33 26.97
CA LEU A 228 12.09 -1.07 26.46
C LEU A 228 11.83 -2.58 26.33
N ARG A 229 11.14 -3.20 27.32
CA ARG A 229 10.82 -4.62 27.26
C ARG A 229 9.89 -4.93 26.08
N GLU A 230 8.88 -4.10 25.88
CA GLU A 230 7.95 -4.25 24.78
C GLU A 230 8.63 -4.00 23.44
N MET A 231 9.45 -2.95 23.33
CA MET A 231 10.26 -2.64 22.16
C MET A 231 11.18 -3.80 21.78
N ARG A 232 11.88 -4.41 22.77
CA ARG A 232 12.76 -5.57 22.51
C ARG A 232 11.97 -6.72 21.88
N ARG A 233 10.78 -7.03 22.40
CA ARG A 233 9.93 -8.10 21.86
C ARG A 233 9.53 -7.82 20.41
N LEU A 234 9.13 -6.57 20.08
CA LEU A 234 8.75 -6.19 18.72
C LEU A 234 9.94 -6.12 17.76
N THR A 235 11.13 -5.78 18.27
CA THR A 235 12.32 -5.60 17.43
C THR A 235 13.17 -6.88 17.29
N GLU A 236 12.86 -7.95 18.01
CA GLU A 236 13.56 -9.23 17.93
C GLU A 236 13.39 -9.91 16.56
N SER A 237 12.20 -9.80 15.98
CA SER A 237 11.86 -10.36 14.67
C SER A 237 12.25 -9.47 13.47
N LEU A 238 12.80 -8.27 13.72
CA LEU A 238 13.14 -7.34 12.64
C LEU A 238 14.42 -7.77 11.91
N SER A 239 14.31 -8.01 10.63
CA SER A 239 15.49 -8.18 9.76
C SER A 239 16.20 -6.84 9.55
N ARG A 240 17.52 -6.84 9.71
CA ARG A 240 18.39 -5.67 9.57
C ARG A 240 19.53 -5.98 8.62
N PRO A 241 19.26 -6.12 7.31
CA PRO A 241 20.32 -6.38 6.33
C PRO A 241 21.29 -5.20 6.28
N ALA A 242 22.56 -5.48 6.02
CA ALA A 242 23.59 -4.43 5.85
C ALA A 242 23.28 -3.52 4.66
N VAL A 243 22.76 -4.11 3.58
CA VAL A 243 22.24 -3.40 2.41
C VAL A 243 20.91 -4.05 2.03
N PRO A 244 19.81 -3.29 1.96
CA PRO A 244 18.51 -3.82 1.56
C PRO A 244 18.53 -4.24 0.09
N SER A 245 17.79 -5.31 -0.24
CA SER A 245 17.56 -5.77 -1.61
C SER A 245 16.12 -5.49 -2.04
N PRO A 246 15.85 -5.21 -3.32
CA PRO A 246 14.48 -5.11 -3.82
C PRO A 246 13.76 -6.46 -3.71
N PRO A 247 12.43 -6.47 -3.48
CA PRO A 247 11.68 -7.71 -3.43
C PRO A 247 11.73 -8.42 -4.78
N VAL A 248 11.98 -9.72 -4.75
CA VAL A 248 11.94 -10.55 -5.96
C VAL A 248 10.48 -10.72 -6.35
N TRP A 249 10.10 -10.16 -7.50
CA TRP A 249 8.80 -10.39 -8.09
C TRP A 249 8.69 -11.84 -8.57
N ILE A 250 7.96 -12.65 -7.80
CA ILE A 250 7.63 -14.02 -8.18
C ILE A 250 6.19 -14.00 -8.70
N ALA A 251 5.99 -14.54 -9.92
CA ALA A 251 4.64 -14.73 -10.43
C ALA A 251 3.82 -15.56 -9.42
N PRO A 252 2.54 -15.23 -9.18
CA PRO A 252 1.73 -15.86 -8.12
C PRO A 252 1.57 -17.39 -8.23
N GLN A 253 2.01 -17.99 -9.34
CA GLN A 253 1.91 -19.42 -9.60
C GLN A 253 3.18 -20.25 -9.34
N THR A 254 4.30 -19.61 -9.05
CA THR A 254 5.53 -20.33 -8.70
C THR A 254 5.54 -20.67 -7.20
N LYS A 255 5.79 -21.95 -6.90
CA LYS A 255 5.88 -22.52 -5.56
C LYS A 255 6.55 -21.56 -4.57
N ARG A 256 5.92 -21.35 -3.41
CA ARG A 256 6.42 -20.58 -2.28
C ARG A 256 7.92 -20.79 -2.08
N ASN A 257 8.73 -19.88 -2.58
CA ASN A 257 10.10 -19.80 -2.15
C ASN A 257 10.09 -19.31 -0.70
N THR A 258 10.70 -20.07 0.19
CA THR A 258 10.80 -19.77 1.62
C THR A 258 11.40 -18.37 1.89
N SER A 259 12.23 -17.85 1.00
CA SER A 259 12.81 -16.50 1.08
C SER A 259 11.78 -15.36 0.93
N ALA A 260 10.87 -15.47 -0.05
CA ALA A 260 9.85 -14.44 -0.27
C ALA A 260 8.85 -14.34 0.92
N GLY A 261 8.57 -15.47 1.58
CA GLY A 261 7.76 -15.48 2.81
C GLY A 261 8.45 -14.74 3.96
N GLN A 262 9.76 -14.95 4.15
CA GLN A 262 10.54 -14.29 5.18
C GLN A 262 10.66 -12.77 4.96
N GLU A 263 10.80 -12.32 3.71
CA GLU A 263 10.80 -10.89 3.37
C GLU A 263 9.46 -10.22 3.71
N GLN A 264 8.35 -10.88 3.37
CA GLN A 264 7.01 -10.37 3.66
C GLN A 264 6.73 -10.30 5.17
N GLU A 265 7.18 -11.30 5.94
CA GLU A 265 7.11 -11.28 7.40
C GLU A 265 7.95 -10.14 7.99
N SER A 266 9.15 -9.92 7.46
CA SER A 266 10.01 -8.80 7.87
C SER A 266 9.35 -7.44 7.61
N TYR A 267 8.72 -7.23 6.44
CA TYR A 267 7.98 -6.01 6.14
C TYR A 267 6.79 -5.82 7.09
N ALA A 268 6.04 -6.90 7.38
CA ALA A 268 4.94 -6.84 8.32
C ALA A 268 5.40 -6.50 9.75
N ALA A 269 6.52 -7.07 10.20
CA ALA A 269 7.10 -6.79 11.51
C ALA A 269 7.54 -5.31 11.64
N TRP A 270 8.19 -4.75 10.60
CA TRP A 270 8.54 -3.32 10.59
C TRP A 270 7.31 -2.42 10.63
N ARG A 271 6.25 -2.73 9.87
CA ARG A 271 5.00 -1.95 9.90
C ARG A 271 4.33 -2.01 11.26
N ALA A 272 4.32 -3.16 11.91
CA ALA A 272 3.78 -3.33 13.26
C ALA A 272 4.57 -2.50 14.29
N TYR A 273 5.91 -2.53 14.22
CA TYR A 273 6.76 -1.70 15.08
C TYR A 273 6.51 -0.20 14.89
N LEU A 274 6.43 0.26 13.64
CA LEU A 274 6.16 1.68 13.32
C LEU A 274 4.78 2.13 13.79
N SER A 275 3.75 1.29 13.66
CA SER A 275 2.41 1.58 14.19
C SER A 275 2.41 1.68 15.71
N TRP A 276 3.19 0.84 16.39
CA TRP A 276 3.37 0.91 17.83
C TRP A 276 4.08 2.20 18.27
N GLU A 277 5.13 2.65 17.57
CA GLU A 277 5.79 3.95 17.84
C GLU A 277 4.82 5.13 17.65
N GLN A 278 3.95 5.08 16.63
CA GLN A 278 2.92 6.09 16.41
C GLN A 278 1.88 6.18 17.55
N ALA A 279 1.62 5.06 18.23
CA ALA A 279 0.71 5.00 19.37
C ALA A 279 1.24 5.68 20.64
N ASN A 280 2.42 6.31 20.59
CA ASN A 280 3.05 7.03 21.67
C ASN A 280 3.24 6.19 22.97
N PRO A 281 4.00 5.10 22.93
CA PRO A 281 4.16 4.21 24.11
C PRO A 281 4.83 4.89 25.31
N LEU A 282 5.59 5.97 25.07
CA LEU A 282 6.24 6.77 26.12
C LEU A 282 5.36 7.89 26.68
N ALA A 283 4.12 8.04 26.17
CA ALA A 283 3.16 9.06 26.57
C ALA A 283 3.78 10.46 26.60
N TYR A 284 4.49 10.84 25.52
CA TYR A 284 5.00 12.20 25.39
C TYR A 284 3.85 13.19 25.31
N ASP A 285 3.89 14.22 26.15
CA ASP A 285 2.91 15.33 26.13
C ASP A 285 3.19 16.32 24.99
N ASP A 286 4.49 16.47 24.62
CA ASP A 286 4.91 17.35 23.54
C ASP A 286 4.77 16.66 22.17
N PRO A 287 3.90 17.17 21.28
CA PRO A 287 3.70 16.59 19.95
C PRO A 287 4.95 16.70 19.07
N VAL A 288 5.82 17.71 19.25
CA VAL A 288 7.04 17.89 18.44
C VAL A 288 8.05 16.79 18.76
N THR A 289 8.22 16.45 20.02
CA THR A 289 9.08 15.34 20.46
C THR A 289 8.60 14.00 19.94
N LEU A 290 7.29 13.73 20.04
CA LEU A 290 6.69 12.52 19.48
C LEU A 290 6.91 12.42 17.96
N GLN A 291 6.60 13.49 17.23
CA GLN A 291 6.80 13.54 15.77
C GLN A 291 8.25 13.28 15.39
N SER A 292 9.19 13.90 16.08
CA SER A 292 10.62 13.73 15.81
C SER A 292 11.07 12.28 16.03
N ARG A 293 10.59 11.64 17.10
CA ARG A 293 10.87 10.23 17.40
C ARG A 293 10.28 9.29 16.36
N VAL A 294 9.01 9.47 16.00
CA VAL A 294 8.33 8.63 15.01
C VAL A 294 9.00 8.77 13.64
N LEU A 295 9.32 10.00 13.20
CA LEU A 295 10.02 10.21 11.93
C LEU A 295 11.42 9.61 11.92
N ALA A 296 12.13 9.63 13.05
CA ALA A 296 13.42 8.97 13.17
C ALA A 296 13.27 7.43 13.10
N ALA A 297 12.19 6.85 13.70
CA ALA A 297 11.89 5.43 13.54
C ALA A 297 11.59 5.06 12.07
N TYR A 298 10.86 5.90 11.33
CA TYR A 298 10.66 5.72 9.88
C TYR A 298 11.98 5.77 9.10
N LYS A 299 12.86 6.73 9.39
CA LYS A 299 14.20 6.80 8.76
C LYS A 299 15.01 5.54 9.04
N LYS A 300 14.96 5.01 10.26
CA LYS A 300 15.64 3.75 10.61
C LYS A 300 15.04 2.56 9.86
N ALA A 301 13.72 2.51 9.71
CA ALA A 301 13.04 1.47 8.93
C ALA A 301 13.45 1.51 7.46
N THR A 302 13.51 2.70 6.83
CA THR A 302 13.92 2.83 5.43
C THR A 302 15.39 2.47 5.18
N MET A 303 16.26 2.47 6.20
CA MET A 303 17.61 1.92 6.07
C MET A 303 17.62 0.40 5.88
N CYS A 304 16.68 -0.32 6.53
CA CYS A 304 16.63 -1.78 6.52
C CYS A 304 15.70 -2.32 5.43
N VAL A 305 14.59 -1.64 5.18
CA VAL A 305 13.52 -2.06 4.25
C VAL A 305 13.19 -0.94 3.24
N ARG A 306 14.24 -0.42 2.60
CA ARG A 306 14.18 0.71 1.66
C ARG A 306 13.15 0.53 0.54
N PHE A 307 12.96 -0.70 0.08
CA PHE A 307 12.13 -1.03 -1.09
C PHE A 307 10.68 -1.38 -0.76
N ASP A 308 10.24 -1.19 0.50
CA ASP A 308 8.82 -1.26 0.87
C ASP A 308 8.12 0.09 0.68
N ALA A 309 7.39 0.22 -0.42
CA ALA A 309 6.65 1.44 -0.75
C ALA A 309 5.61 1.84 0.32
N VAL A 310 5.08 0.87 1.08
CA VAL A 310 4.08 1.11 2.12
C VAL A 310 4.67 1.89 3.29
N ILE A 311 5.92 1.59 3.69
CA ILE A 311 6.60 2.31 4.78
C ILE A 311 6.82 3.79 4.41
N TRP A 312 7.22 4.08 3.17
CA TRP A 312 7.34 5.45 2.67
C TRP A 312 6.01 6.19 2.68
N TYR A 313 4.94 5.51 2.25
CA TYR A 313 3.59 6.05 2.28
C TYR A 313 3.09 6.30 3.71
N MET A 314 3.35 5.39 4.66
CA MET A 314 3.01 5.56 6.07
C MET A 314 3.72 6.77 6.67
N ALA A 315 5.01 6.98 6.40
CA ALA A 315 5.76 8.15 6.83
C ALA A 315 5.16 9.45 6.28
N ALA A 316 4.86 9.49 4.98
CA ALA A 316 4.21 10.63 4.34
C ALA A 316 2.80 10.90 4.91
N SER A 317 2.02 9.85 5.17
CA SER A 317 0.70 9.96 5.80
C SER A 317 0.78 10.51 7.22
N PHE A 318 1.78 10.09 7.99
CA PHE A 318 2.04 10.63 9.32
C PHE A 318 2.43 12.11 9.27
N CYS A 319 3.28 12.52 8.31
CA CYS A 319 3.60 13.94 8.08
C CYS A 319 2.35 14.76 7.76
N ARG A 320 1.44 14.24 6.92
CA ARG A 320 0.16 14.88 6.60
C ARG A 320 -0.72 15.07 7.85
N MET A 321 -0.87 14.03 8.67
CA MET A 321 -1.62 14.09 9.92
C MET A 321 -1.03 15.10 10.91
N SER A 322 0.30 15.25 10.89
CA SER A 322 1.06 16.20 11.72
C SER A 322 1.16 17.60 11.10
N GLN A 323 0.45 17.91 10.01
CA GLN A 323 0.44 19.19 9.28
C GLN A 323 1.84 19.62 8.76
N ARG A 324 2.74 18.64 8.48
CA ARG A 324 4.08 18.86 7.96
C ARG A 324 4.13 18.59 6.45
N GLU A 325 3.39 19.39 5.70
CA GLU A 325 3.10 19.13 4.27
C GLU A 325 4.35 19.12 3.37
N ASN A 326 5.33 20.02 3.64
CA ASN A 326 6.57 20.02 2.87
C ASN A 326 7.40 18.75 3.09
N GLU A 327 7.45 18.23 4.31
CA GLU A 327 8.16 16.98 4.61
C GLU A 327 7.42 15.77 4.02
N MET A 328 6.10 15.80 3.99
CA MET A 328 5.30 14.78 3.28
C MET A 328 5.73 14.64 1.82
N LEU A 329 5.89 15.76 1.09
CA LEU A 329 6.37 15.71 -0.30
C LEU A 329 7.79 15.18 -0.41
N VAL A 330 8.68 15.50 0.54
CA VAL A 330 10.05 14.95 0.57
C VAL A 330 10.01 13.43 0.74
N TRP A 331 9.23 12.92 1.72
CA TRP A 331 9.08 11.48 1.93
C TRP A 331 8.53 10.74 0.70
N LEU A 332 7.54 11.32 0.03
CA LEU A 332 6.97 10.73 -1.19
C LEU A 332 7.98 10.74 -2.35
N ARG A 333 8.72 11.82 -2.54
CA ARG A 333 9.75 11.92 -3.58
C ARG A 333 10.89 10.92 -3.35
N ASP A 334 11.44 10.87 -2.12
CA ASP A 334 12.52 9.96 -1.78
C ASP A 334 12.04 8.49 -1.86
N GLY A 335 10.76 8.24 -1.54
CA GLY A 335 10.11 6.95 -1.74
C GLY A 335 9.94 6.57 -3.21
N ILE A 336 9.60 7.51 -4.10
CA ILE A 336 9.53 7.27 -5.56
C ILE A 336 10.91 6.96 -6.13
N GLU A 337 11.95 7.61 -5.64
CA GLU A 337 13.33 7.33 -6.03
C GLU A 337 13.76 5.91 -5.61
N ALA A 338 13.42 5.51 -4.37
CA ALA A 338 13.67 4.17 -3.86
C ALA A 338 12.84 3.11 -4.59
N CYS A 339 11.54 3.36 -4.80
CA CYS A 339 10.58 2.41 -5.35
C CYS A 339 9.90 2.97 -6.62
N PRO A 340 10.60 3.12 -7.75
CA PRO A 340 10.06 3.75 -8.96
C PRO A 340 8.89 2.98 -9.57
N TRP A 341 8.73 1.70 -9.25
CA TRP A 341 7.61 0.85 -9.69
C TRP A 341 6.33 1.08 -8.89
N SER A 342 6.37 1.83 -7.77
CA SER A 342 5.22 2.00 -6.90
C SER A 342 4.21 3.01 -7.46
N LEU A 343 3.06 2.51 -7.89
CA LEU A 343 1.91 3.33 -8.25
C LEU A 343 1.34 4.09 -7.04
N LEU A 344 1.38 3.48 -5.84
CA LEU A 344 0.90 4.08 -4.60
C LEU A 344 1.60 5.41 -4.32
N LEU A 345 2.94 5.41 -4.34
CA LEU A 345 3.72 6.61 -4.02
C LEU A 345 3.52 7.72 -5.05
N ARG A 346 3.51 7.36 -6.34
CA ARG A 346 3.36 8.34 -7.42
C ARG A 346 1.97 8.97 -7.46
N PHE A 347 0.91 8.19 -7.26
CA PHE A 347 -0.44 8.74 -7.14
C PHE A 347 -0.59 9.59 -5.88
N SER A 348 -0.03 9.14 -4.75
CA SER A 348 -0.05 9.92 -3.51
C SER A 348 0.72 11.24 -3.63
N TYR A 349 1.84 11.26 -4.38
CA TYR A 349 2.59 12.47 -4.65
C TYR A 349 1.79 13.46 -5.52
N ALA A 350 1.11 12.97 -6.55
CA ALA A 350 0.24 13.80 -7.39
C ALA A 350 -0.93 14.39 -6.58
N ASP A 351 -1.59 13.58 -5.74
CA ASP A 351 -2.67 14.04 -4.88
C ASP A 351 -2.18 15.05 -3.82
N ALA A 352 -1.01 14.81 -3.19
CA ALA A 352 -0.39 15.70 -2.23
C ALA A 352 0.04 17.04 -2.87
N SER A 353 0.66 16.99 -4.05
CA SER A 353 1.05 18.19 -4.82
C SER A 353 -0.18 19.02 -5.20
N THR A 354 -1.29 18.35 -5.52
CA THR A 354 -2.58 19.03 -5.82
C THR A 354 -3.13 19.75 -4.60
N SER A 355 -3.12 19.11 -3.42
CA SER A 355 -3.61 19.73 -2.18
C SER A 355 -2.84 21.00 -1.82
N LEU A 356 -1.58 21.08 -2.22
CA LEU A 356 -0.69 22.24 -2.04
C LEU A 356 -0.74 23.25 -3.21
N GLY A 357 -1.61 23.04 -4.19
CA GLY A 357 -1.75 23.93 -5.36
C GLY A 357 -0.61 23.79 -6.38
N ARG A 358 0.25 22.77 -6.28
CA ARG A 358 1.37 22.50 -7.19
C ARG A 358 0.93 21.60 -8.36
N LEU A 359 0.00 22.08 -9.18
CA LEU A 359 -0.59 21.27 -10.26
C LEU A 359 0.43 20.85 -11.32
N ALA A 360 1.41 21.71 -11.62
CA ALA A 360 2.45 21.40 -12.60
C ALA A 360 3.32 20.20 -12.15
N ASP A 361 3.68 20.14 -10.87
CA ASP A 361 4.47 19.03 -10.32
C ASP A 361 3.65 17.72 -10.34
N ALA A 362 2.36 17.81 -10.05
CA ALA A 362 1.46 16.66 -10.09
C ALA A 362 1.29 16.11 -11.53
N THR A 363 1.12 16.98 -12.51
CA THR A 363 1.00 16.57 -13.93
C THR A 363 2.30 15.99 -14.46
N ALA A 364 3.46 16.60 -14.14
CA ALA A 364 4.78 16.07 -14.49
C ALA A 364 5.01 14.67 -13.90
N ALA A 365 4.67 14.46 -12.62
CA ALA A 365 4.81 13.15 -11.96
C ALA A 365 3.93 12.07 -12.61
N LEU A 366 2.72 12.43 -13.11
CA LEU A 366 1.85 11.51 -13.83
C LEU A 366 2.36 11.23 -15.25
N ASP A 367 2.91 12.23 -15.94
CA ASP A 367 3.54 12.04 -17.25
C ASP A 367 4.77 11.11 -17.14
N ASP A 368 5.62 11.33 -16.16
CA ASP A 368 6.78 10.45 -15.88
C ASP A 368 6.33 9.02 -15.54
N LEU A 369 5.22 8.87 -14.82
CA LEU A 369 4.68 7.55 -14.49
C LEU A 369 4.17 6.81 -15.74
N VAL A 370 3.52 7.53 -16.66
CA VAL A 370 3.11 6.96 -17.95
C VAL A 370 4.33 6.45 -18.73
N LEU A 371 5.37 7.29 -18.86
CA LEU A 371 6.60 6.92 -19.57
C LEU A 371 7.30 5.72 -18.89
N TYR A 372 7.40 5.73 -17.57
CA TYR A 372 8.00 4.63 -16.81
C TYR A 372 7.26 3.31 -17.05
N THR A 373 5.93 3.30 -16.93
CA THR A 373 5.16 2.06 -17.09
C THR A 373 5.18 1.54 -18.52
N GLN A 374 5.17 2.40 -19.52
CA GLN A 374 5.34 2.02 -20.94
C GLN A 374 6.73 1.41 -21.16
N HIS A 375 7.77 2.06 -20.68
CA HIS A 375 9.14 1.56 -20.77
C HIS A 375 9.29 0.17 -20.13
N GLN A 376 8.62 -0.10 -19.02
CA GLN A 376 8.62 -1.42 -18.38
C GLN A 376 8.01 -2.50 -19.28
N VAL A 377 6.96 -2.20 -20.06
CA VAL A 377 6.39 -3.14 -21.05
C VAL A 377 7.36 -3.35 -22.19
N ASP A 378 7.93 -2.27 -22.74
CA ASP A 378 8.87 -2.33 -23.86
C ASP A 378 10.13 -3.13 -23.51
N MET A 379 10.69 -2.95 -22.31
CA MET A 379 11.83 -3.71 -21.81
C MET A 379 11.56 -5.22 -21.80
N ARG A 380 10.36 -5.64 -21.36
CA ARG A 380 9.99 -7.06 -21.31
C ARG A 380 9.73 -7.64 -22.69
N LEU A 381 9.12 -6.86 -23.57
CA LEU A 381 8.95 -7.27 -24.98
C LEU A 381 10.28 -7.43 -25.68
N ASN A 382 11.24 -6.52 -25.44
CA ASN A 382 12.58 -6.61 -25.99
C ASN A 382 13.33 -7.84 -25.43
N ALA A 383 13.24 -8.10 -24.12
CA ALA A 383 13.83 -9.29 -23.52
C ALA A 383 13.24 -10.58 -24.09
N LEU A 384 11.92 -10.63 -24.29
CA LEU A 384 11.26 -11.77 -24.95
C LEU A 384 11.74 -11.93 -26.39
N ALA A 385 11.88 -10.84 -27.14
CA ALA A 385 12.38 -10.86 -28.51
C ALA A 385 13.84 -11.37 -28.56
N GLU A 386 14.69 -10.96 -27.63
CA GLU A 386 16.07 -11.47 -27.51
C GLU A 386 16.10 -12.97 -27.20
N LEU A 387 15.25 -13.46 -26.28
CA LEU A 387 15.17 -14.88 -25.97
C LEU A 387 14.73 -15.70 -27.21
N LYS A 388 13.72 -15.22 -27.95
CA LYS A 388 13.30 -15.84 -29.22
C LYS A 388 14.43 -15.85 -30.26
N ALA A 389 15.17 -14.74 -30.39
CA ALA A 389 16.30 -14.67 -31.31
C ALA A 389 17.43 -15.68 -30.94
N ARG A 390 17.64 -15.91 -29.62
CA ARG A 390 18.60 -16.94 -29.16
C ARG A 390 18.14 -18.36 -29.55
N VAL A 391 16.85 -18.66 -29.39
CA VAL A 391 16.25 -19.91 -29.81
C VAL A 391 16.40 -20.09 -31.34
N ASP A 392 16.10 -19.03 -32.12
CA ASP A 392 16.25 -19.05 -33.58
C ASP A 392 17.69 -19.29 -34.01
N ALA A 393 18.67 -18.68 -33.33
CA ALA A 393 20.09 -18.90 -33.61
C ALA A 393 20.53 -20.34 -33.28
N GLU A 394 20.02 -20.89 -32.17
CA GLU A 394 20.33 -22.27 -31.78
C GLU A 394 19.74 -23.30 -32.76
N ILE A 395 18.48 -23.16 -33.12
CA ILE A 395 17.83 -24.01 -34.14
C ILE A 395 18.54 -23.90 -35.49
N SER A 396 18.97 -22.71 -35.89
CA SER A 396 19.74 -22.48 -37.11
C SER A 396 21.12 -23.21 -37.07
N ARG A 397 21.76 -23.22 -35.90
CA ARG A 397 23.03 -23.94 -35.65
C ARG A 397 22.81 -25.45 -35.73
N GLN A 398 21.76 -25.96 -35.09
CA GLN A 398 21.38 -27.37 -35.13
C GLN A 398 21.03 -27.82 -36.56
N ARG A 399 20.29 -26.99 -37.32
CA ARG A 399 19.98 -27.23 -38.72
C ARG A 399 21.27 -27.39 -39.52
N LYS A 400 22.21 -26.45 -39.37
CA LYS A 400 23.49 -26.51 -40.09
C LYS A 400 24.30 -27.77 -39.76
N GLN A 401 24.39 -28.12 -38.45
CA GLN A 401 25.09 -29.34 -38.03
C GLN A 401 24.44 -30.64 -38.58
N ARG A 402 23.10 -30.70 -38.66
CA ARG A 402 22.40 -31.87 -39.19
C ARG A 402 22.59 -31.98 -40.70
N LEU A 403 22.52 -30.84 -41.42
CA LEU A 403 22.84 -30.80 -42.86
C LEU A 403 24.29 -31.21 -43.18
N GLU A 404 25.27 -30.73 -42.37
CA GLU A 404 26.69 -31.11 -42.52
C GLU A 404 26.90 -32.59 -42.23
N LYS A 405 26.23 -33.19 -41.25
CA LYS A 405 26.28 -34.63 -40.97
C LYS A 405 25.69 -35.46 -42.11
N HIS A 406 24.54 -35.02 -42.67
CA HIS A 406 23.91 -35.69 -43.82
C HIS A 406 24.82 -35.66 -45.05
N ALA A 407 25.42 -34.50 -45.36
CA ALA A 407 26.38 -34.35 -46.45
C ALA A 407 27.67 -35.17 -46.29
N GLN A 408 28.07 -35.55 -45.08
CA GLN A 408 29.22 -36.39 -44.81
C GLN A 408 28.92 -37.91 -44.97
N VAL A 409 27.64 -38.32 -44.84
CA VAL A 409 27.21 -39.72 -44.99
C VAL A 409 27.02 -40.08 -46.45
N ASP A 410 26.61 -39.12 -47.30
CA ASP A 410 26.29 -39.34 -48.72
C ASP A 410 27.51 -39.14 -49.61
N SER A 411 28.50 -40.05 -49.53
CA SER A 411 29.60 -40.06 -50.46
C SER A 411 29.32 -40.98 -51.65
N ALA A 412 28.07 -41.44 -51.87
CA ALA A 412 27.72 -42.29 -53.03
C ALA A 412 26.77 -41.56 -53.97
N PRO A 413 27.00 -41.61 -55.34
CA PRO A 413 26.20 -40.82 -56.29
C PRO A 413 24.94 -41.59 -56.77
N ASP A 414 24.03 -41.90 -55.89
CA ASP A 414 22.68 -42.33 -56.29
C ASP A 414 21.68 -41.39 -55.66
N GLU A 415 21.07 -40.50 -56.49
CA GLU A 415 19.99 -39.56 -56.09
C GLU A 415 18.73 -40.37 -55.77
N ASP A 416 18.56 -40.80 -54.55
CA ASP A 416 17.33 -41.46 -54.11
C ASP A 416 16.35 -40.39 -53.54
N ASP A 417 15.06 -40.45 -53.95
CA ASP A 417 13.99 -39.55 -53.45
C ASP A 417 13.74 -39.71 -51.95
N GLY A 418 14.28 -40.77 -51.32
CA GLY A 418 14.25 -41.01 -49.87
C GLY A 418 15.00 -40.00 -49.06
N ASP A 419 16.15 -39.54 -49.53
CA ASP A 419 16.97 -38.55 -48.82
C ASP A 419 16.31 -37.15 -48.72
N LYS A 420 15.59 -36.77 -49.77
CA LYS A 420 14.82 -35.49 -49.76
C LYS A 420 13.66 -35.50 -48.78
N VAL A 421 13.03 -36.66 -48.56
CA VAL A 421 11.94 -36.85 -47.60
C VAL A 421 12.48 -36.80 -46.19
N GLU A 422 13.64 -37.39 -45.90
CA GLU A 422 14.26 -37.38 -44.59
C GLU A 422 14.73 -35.96 -44.19
N LEU A 423 15.30 -35.20 -45.12
CA LEU A 423 15.66 -33.79 -44.92
C LEU A 423 14.43 -32.92 -44.64
N ALA A 424 13.34 -33.12 -45.39
CA ALA A 424 12.08 -32.40 -45.17
C ALA A 424 11.47 -32.73 -43.78
N ASP A 425 11.58 -33.98 -43.32
CA ASP A 425 11.12 -34.39 -42.00
C ASP A 425 11.96 -33.76 -40.86
N ILE A 426 13.27 -33.69 -41.07
CA ILE A 426 14.17 -33.00 -40.12
C ILE A 426 13.83 -31.53 -40.04
N GLU A 427 13.62 -30.86 -41.16
CA GLU A 427 13.22 -29.44 -41.17
C GLU A 427 11.88 -29.21 -40.50
N ARG A 428 10.89 -30.07 -40.75
CA ARG A 428 9.58 -29.98 -40.09
C ARG A 428 9.70 -30.11 -38.56
N ARG A 429 10.44 -31.12 -38.06
CA ARG A 429 10.68 -31.32 -36.61
C ARG A 429 11.37 -30.12 -35.96
N LEU A 430 12.39 -29.54 -36.60
CA LEU A 430 13.09 -28.37 -36.12
C LEU A 430 12.15 -27.13 -36.07
N GLN A 431 11.26 -27.02 -37.06
CA GLN A 431 10.27 -25.92 -37.08
C GLN A 431 9.20 -26.10 -36.01
N GLU A 432 8.73 -27.34 -35.79
CA GLU A 432 7.80 -27.66 -34.67
C GLU A 432 8.44 -27.38 -33.32
N GLU A 433 9.71 -27.77 -33.13
CA GLU A 433 10.48 -27.48 -31.91
C GLU A 433 10.64 -25.98 -31.69
N ARG A 434 10.98 -25.22 -32.73
CA ARG A 434 11.03 -23.75 -32.70
C ARG A 434 9.71 -23.14 -32.25
N MET A 435 8.62 -23.55 -32.88
CA MET A 435 7.27 -23.04 -32.55
C MET A 435 6.88 -23.37 -31.12
N SER A 436 7.17 -24.60 -30.68
CA SER A 436 6.91 -25.04 -29.30
C SER A 436 7.69 -24.22 -28.27
N GLN A 437 8.99 -23.99 -28.49
CA GLN A 437 9.84 -23.18 -27.62
C GLN A 437 9.40 -21.72 -27.61
N HIS A 438 9.03 -21.12 -28.74
CA HIS A 438 8.50 -19.76 -28.81
C HIS A 438 7.19 -19.62 -28.03
N GLN A 439 6.25 -20.57 -28.18
CA GLN A 439 4.98 -20.58 -27.45
C GLN A 439 5.19 -20.75 -25.95
N GLN A 440 6.21 -21.53 -25.53
CA GLN A 440 6.55 -21.67 -24.14
C GLN A 440 7.06 -20.34 -23.56
N LEU A 441 8.01 -19.68 -24.23
CA LEU A 441 8.52 -18.38 -23.83
C LEU A 441 7.41 -17.31 -23.78
N GLU A 442 6.48 -17.32 -24.72
CA GLU A 442 5.32 -16.43 -24.72
C GLU A 442 4.43 -16.66 -23.50
N ARG A 443 4.09 -17.93 -23.19
CA ARG A 443 3.28 -18.30 -22.02
C ARG A 443 3.96 -17.89 -20.72
N ASP A 444 5.27 -18.11 -20.62
CA ASP A 444 6.05 -17.76 -19.42
C ASP A 444 6.11 -16.23 -19.20
N ALA A 445 6.20 -15.45 -20.28
CA ALA A 445 6.25 -13.98 -20.23
C ALA A 445 4.86 -13.33 -20.13
N GLN A 446 3.79 -14.02 -20.53
CA GLN A 446 2.45 -13.44 -20.68
C GLN A 446 1.92 -12.86 -19.37
N GLY A 447 2.05 -13.59 -18.27
CA GLY A 447 1.53 -13.14 -16.96
C GLY A 447 2.15 -11.82 -16.49
N GLU A 448 3.45 -11.66 -16.65
CA GLU A 448 4.14 -10.42 -16.29
C GLU A 448 3.81 -9.25 -17.22
N LEU A 449 3.71 -9.52 -18.53
CA LEU A 449 3.30 -8.53 -19.52
C LEU A 449 1.88 -8.02 -19.29
N GLU A 450 0.94 -8.90 -18.93
CA GLU A 450 -0.44 -8.52 -18.61
C GLU A 450 -0.52 -7.61 -17.39
N VAL A 451 0.24 -7.91 -16.33
CA VAL A 451 0.32 -7.06 -15.13
C VAL A 451 0.79 -5.63 -15.48
N TRP A 452 1.84 -5.51 -16.29
CA TRP A 452 2.36 -4.19 -16.67
C TRP A 452 1.46 -3.45 -17.66
N ARG A 453 0.79 -4.14 -18.60
CA ARG A 453 -0.24 -3.52 -19.46
C ARG A 453 -1.44 -3.03 -18.67
N ALA A 454 -1.86 -3.80 -17.66
CA ALA A 454 -2.90 -3.36 -16.73
C ALA A 454 -2.45 -2.12 -15.93
N ALA A 455 -1.18 -2.07 -15.50
CA ALA A 455 -0.61 -0.91 -14.83
C ALA A 455 -0.62 0.34 -15.73
N VAL A 456 -0.21 0.24 -17.01
CA VAL A 456 -0.28 1.33 -18.00
C VAL A 456 -1.72 1.86 -18.10
N SER A 457 -2.69 0.97 -18.22
CA SER A 457 -4.10 1.33 -18.34
C SER A 457 -4.63 2.00 -17.08
N GLN A 458 -4.26 1.49 -15.90
CA GLN A 458 -4.62 2.10 -14.62
C GLN A 458 -4.04 3.51 -14.48
N VAL A 459 -2.80 3.73 -14.91
CA VAL A 459 -2.16 5.05 -14.88
C VAL A 459 -2.92 6.04 -15.75
N TRP A 460 -3.26 5.67 -17.00
CA TRP A 460 -4.06 6.52 -17.87
C TRP A 460 -5.44 6.84 -17.31
N ILE A 461 -6.12 5.86 -16.71
CA ILE A 461 -7.43 6.05 -16.06
C ILE A 461 -7.31 7.03 -14.90
N LYS A 462 -6.31 6.86 -14.02
CA LYS A 462 -6.10 7.75 -12.88
C LYS A 462 -5.69 9.15 -13.33
N TYR A 463 -4.90 9.27 -14.38
CA TYR A 463 -4.53 10.56 -14.96
C TYR A 463 -5.76 11.29 -15.52
N MET A 464 -6.63 10.63 -16.28
CA MET A 464 -7.89 11.21 -16.75
C MET A 464 -8.77 11.67 -15.58
N GLN A 465 -8.92 10.86 -14.54
CA GLN A 465 -9.67 11.19 -13.33
C GLN A 465 -9.07 12.38 -12.58
N PHE A 466 -7.76 12.47 -12.50
CA PHE A 466 -7.02 13.57 -11.93
C PHE A 466 -7.31 14.89 -12.69
N VAL A 467 -7.04 14.93 -13.98
CA VAL A 467 -7.26 16.12 -14.83
C VAL A 467 -8.73 16.55 -14.82
N ARG A 468 -9.67 15.59 -14.80
CA ARG A 468 -11.09 15.93 -14.68
C ARG A 468 -11.39 16.67 -13.37
N ARG A 469 -10.78 16.28 -12.23
CA ARG A 469 -10.99 16.92 -10.93
C ARG A 469 -10.37 18.32 -10.85
N THR A 470 -9.22 18.52 -11.48
CA THR A 470 -8.42 19.75 -11.37
C THR A 470 -8.75 20.77 -12.47
N GLU A 471 -8.89 20.34 -13.72
CA GLU A 471 -9.00 21.20 -14.90
C GLU A 471 -10.33 21.05 -15.66
N GLY A 472 -11.07 19.98 -15.38
CA GLY A 472 -12.37 19.70 -15.99
C GLY A 472 -12.31 18.76 -17.19
N ILE A 473 -13.47 18.63 -17.89
CA ILE A 473 -13.66 17.59 -18.91
C ILE A 473 -12.90 17.85 -20.23
N ARG A 474 -12.72 19.11 -20.63
CA ARG A 474 -12.07 19.43 -21.91
C ARG A 474 -10.60 18.98 -21.95
N PRO A 475 -9.75 19.30 -20.94
CA PRO A 475 -8.40 18.76 -20.85
C PRO A 475 -8.38 17.22 -20.71
N THR A 476 -9.34 16.63 -20.00
CA THR A 476 -9.47 15.17 -19.89
C THR A 476 -9.59 14.49 -21.25
N ARG A 477 -10.36 15.07 -22.20
CA ARG A 477 -10.45 14.56 -23.58
C ARG A 477 -9.11 14.62 -24.32
N GLN A 478 -8.24 15.58 -24.00
CA GLN A 478 -6.90 15.65 -24.57
C GLN A 478 -6.02 14.50 -24.02
N VAL A 479 -6.09 14.24 -22.70
CA VAL A 479 -5.40 13.11 -22.08
C VAL A 479 -5.88 11.77 -22.67
N PHE A 480 -7.19 11.59 -22.84
CA PHE A 480 -7.75 10.42 -23.52
C PHE A 480 -7.24 10.28 -24.96
N SER A 481 -7.13 11.40 -25.70
CA SER A 481 -6.56 11.37 -27.05
C SER A 481 -5.08 10.94 -27.08
N ARG A 482 -4.30 11.27 -26.03
CA ARG A 482 -2.92 10.78 -25.84
C ARG A 482 -2.92 9.29 -25.49
N ALA A 483 -3.78 8.87 -24.55
CA ALA A 483 -3.91 7.47 -24.12
C ALA A 483 -4.25 6.53 -25.27
N ARG A 484 -5.17 6.90 -26.17
CA ARG A 484 -5.52 6.11 -27.37
C ARG A 484 -4.37 5.87 -28.35
N LYS A 485 -3.36 6.74 -28.34
CA LYS A 485 -2.18 6.61 -29.21
C LYS A 485 -1.09 5.75 -28.57
N SER A 486 -1.23 5.43 -27.28
CA SER A 486 -0.30 4.54 -26.59
C SER A 486 -0.43 3.12 -27.09
N ALA A 487 0.71 2.47 -27.38
CA ALA A 487 0.75 1.11 -27.92
C ALA A 487 0.22 0.04 -26.93
N HIS A 488 0.26 0.33 -25.64
CA HIS A 488 -0.07 -0.62 -24.57
C HIS A 488 -1.38 -0.28 -23.83
N CYS A 489 -2.20 0.59 -24.43
CA CYS A 489 -3.52 0.95 -23.90
C CYS A 489 -4.48 -0.24 -24.02
N SER A 490 -5.30 -0.47 -23.00
CA SER A 490 -6.35 -1.48 -23.02
C SER A 490 -7.75 -0.87 -23.11
N TRP A 491 -8.75 -1.71 -23.35
CA TRP A 491 -10.14 -1.28 -23.51
C TRP A 491 -10.72 -0.60 -22.25
N GLN A 492 -10.23 -0.92 -21.05
CA GLN A 492 -10.65 -0.32 -19.79
C GLN A 492 -10.46 1.21 -19.77
N VAL A 493 -9.48 1.74 -20.50
CA VAL A 493 -9.27 3.19 -20.61
C VAL A 493 -10.42 3.86 -21.36
N TYR A 494 -10.98 3.19 -22.38
CA TYR A 494 -12.15 3.67 -23.13
C TYR A 494 -13.41 3.61 -22.27
N GLU A 495 -13.64 2.48 -21.55
CA GLU A 495 -14.72 2.36 -20.57
C GLU A 495 -14.65 3.50 -19.54
N ALA A 496 -13.51 3.72 -18.92
CA ALA A 496 -13.32 4.77 -17.93
C ALA A 496 -13.63 6.16 -18.51
N ASN A 497 -13.20 6.45 -19.75
CA ASN A 497 -13.54 7.72 -20.39
C ASN A 497 -15.03 7.83 -20.71
N ALA A 498 -15.68 6.76 -21.20
CA ALA A 498 -17.13 6.73 -21.43
C ALA A 498 -17.91 7.02 -20.15
N MET A 499 -17.51 6.39 -19.03
CA MET A 499 -18.12 6.62 -17.72
C MET A 499 -17.88 8.06 -17.20
N LEU A 500 -16.70 8.65 -17.46
CA LEU A 500 -16.45 10.08 -17.15
C LEU A 500 -17.36 11.01 -17.97
N GLU A 501 -17.56 10.75 -19.27
CA GLU A 501 -18.49 11.52 -20.11
C GLU A 501 -19.94 11.37 -19.63
N TYR A 502 -20.35 10.17 -19.27
CA TYR A 502 -21.69 9.92 -18.77
C TYR A 502 -21.97 10.58 -17.42
N HIS A 503 -21.12 10.34 -16.42
CA HIS A 503 -21.34 10.83 -15.06
C HIS A 503 -21.03 12.32 -14.88
N CYS A 504 -20.04 12.86 -15.60
CA CYS A 504 -19.60 14.23 -15.40
C CYS A 504 -20.17 15.21 -16.40
N SER A 505 -20.24 14.82 -17.69
CA SER A 505 -20.83 15.65 -18.75
C SER A 505 -22.32 15.40 -18.94
N LYS A 506 -22.85 14.28 -18.41
CA LYS A 506 -24.23 13.80 -18.62
C LYS A 506 -24.57 13.62 -20.11
N GLU A 507 -23.61 13.16 -20.90
CA GLU A 507 -23.68 12.99 -22.35
C GLU A 507 -23.68 11.47 -22.69
N PRO A 508 -24.84 10.78 -22.61
CA PRO A 508 -24.90 9.33 -22.89
C PRO A 508 -24.52 8.99 -24.32
N LEU A 509 -24.89 9.84 -25.29
CA LEU A 509 -24.54 9.65 -26.70
C LEU A 509 -23.01 9.70 -26.96
N VAL A 510 -22.27 10.51 -26.21
CA VAL A 510 -20.81 10.55 -26.31
C VAL A 510 -20.21 9.28 -25.70
N ALA A 511 -20.73 8.85 -24.56
CA ALA A 511 -20.29 7.59 -23.92
C ALA A 511 -20.53 6.37 -24.85
N THR A 512 -21.71 6.26 -25.46
CA THR A 512 -22.02 5.23 -26.48
C THR A 512 -20.98 5.22 -27.62
N LYS A 513 -20.66 6.40 -28.19
CA LYS A 513 -19.64 6.52 -29.26
C LYS A 513 -18.24 6.08 -28.79
N VAL A 514 -17.89 6.30 -27.54
CA VAL A 514 -16.60 5.86 -26.99
C VAL A 514 -16.57 4.33 -26.83
N PHE A 515 -17.66 3.69 -26.39
CA PHE A 515 -17.78 2.24 -26.36
C PHE A 515 -17.73 1.62 -27.76
N GLU A 516 -18.43 2.18 -28.74
CA GLU A 516 -18.36 1.75 -30.14
C GLU A 516 -16.94 1.86 -30.71
N LEU A 517 -16.23 2.95 -30.35
CA LEU A 517 -14.84 3.11 -30.74
C LEU A 517 -13.95 2.05 -30.08
N ALA A 518 -14.19 1.68 -28.82
CA ALA A 518 -13.48 0.60 -28.14
C ALA A 518 -13.67 -0.75 -28.84
N LEU A 519 -14.94 -1.10 -29.17
CA LEU A 519 -15.25 -2.32 -29.92
C LEU A 519 -14.59 -2.36 -31.29
N LYS A 520 -14.51 -1.22 -31.99
CA LYS A 520 -13.81 -1.12 -33.27
C LYS A 520 -12.29 -1.34 -33.14
N THR A 521 -11.69 -0.88 -32.03
CA THR A 521 -10.23 -0.94 -31.81
C THR A 521 -9.77 -2.30 -31.32
N TYR A 522 -10.48 -2.88 -30.34
CA TYR A 522 -10.09 -4.14 -29.68
C TYR A 522 -10.85 -5.37 -30.18
N GLY A 523 -11.82 -5.16 -31.06
CA GLY A 523 -12.73 -6.25 -31.48
C GLY A 523 -13.70 -6.65 -30.35
N PRO A 524 -14.46 -7.72 -30.56
CA PRO A 524 -15.38 -8.25 -29.57
C PRO A 524 -14.60 -8.97 -28.46
N ASN A 525 -14.31 -8.25 -27.37
CA ASN A 525 -13.80 -8.80 -26.11
C ASN A 525 -14.96 -9.02 -25.16
N GLU A 526 -15.01 -10.17 -24.49
CA GLU A 526 -16.16 -10.58 -23.66
C GLU A 526 -16.49 -9.55 -22.58
N GLU A 527 -15.46 -9.14 -21.82
CA GLU A 527 -15.64 -8.19 -20.72
C GLU A 527 -16.06 -6.80 -21.21
N LEU A 528 -15.46 -6.32 -22.32
CA LEU A 528 -15.83 -5.04 -22.91
C LEU A 528 -17.30 -5.04 -23.35
N VAL A 529 -17.74 -6.13 -23.98
CA VAL A 529 -19.13 -6.26 -24.44
C VAL A 529 -20.09 -6.29 -23.25
N VAL A 530 -19.78 -7.03 -22.20
CA VAL A 530 -20.60 -7.05 -20.97
C VAL A 530 -20.69 -5.66 -20.35
N ARG A 531 -19.57 -4.93 -20.23
CA ARG A 531 -19.56 -3.57 -19.70
C ARG A 531 -20.35 -2.59 -20.56
N TYR A 532 -20.30 -2.76 -21.86
CA TYR A 532 -21.10 -1.93 -22.76
C TYR A 532 -22.58 -2.24 -22.67
N LEU A 533 -22.96 -3.52 -22.58
CA LEU A 533 -24.34 -3.94 -22.31
C LEU A 533 -24.85 -3.38 -20.98
N ASP A 534 -24.08 -3.49 -19.88
CA ASP A 534 -24.42 -2.92 -18.60
C ASP A 534 -24.67 -1.39 -18.69
N PHE A 535 -23.85 -0.69 -19.46
CA PHE A 535 -24.05 0.73 -19.69
C PHE A 535 -25.34 1.01 -20.45
N LEU A 536 -25.62 0.34 -21.58
CA LEU A 536 -26.82 0.52 -22.38
C LEU A 536 -28.08 0.20 -21.58
N LEU A 537 -28.07 -0.92 -20.84
CA LEU A 537 -29.18 -1.30 -19.96
C LEU A 537 -29.39 -0.27 -18.84
N SER A 538 -28.33 0.33 -18.29
CA SER A 538 -28.42 1.35 -17.26
C SER A 538 -29.09 2.66 -17.74
N ILE A 539 -29.02 2.93 -19.04
CA ILE A 539 -29.68 4.10 -19.66
C ILE A 539 -31.03 3.75 -20.31
N ASN A 540 -31.50 2.50 -20.13
CA ASN A 540 -32.73 1.94 -20.73
C ASN A 540 -32.74 1.98 -22.26
N ASP A 541 -31.58 1.72 -22.88
CA ASP A 541 -31.44 1.64 -24.34
C ASP A 541 -31.38 0.16 -24.80
N ASP A 542 -32.52 -0.52 -24.68
CA ASP A 542 -32.63 -1.95 -24.96
C ASP A 542 -32.42 -2.29 -26.43
N ALA A 543 -32.80 -1.36 -27.34
CA ALA A 543 -32.70 -1.57 -28.77
C ALA A 543 -31.22 -1.66 -29.19
N ASN A 544 -30.39 -0.73 -28.73
CA ASN A 544 -28.96 -0.77 -29.01
C ASN A 544 -28.26 -1.89 -28.26
N ALA A 545 -28.67 -2.20 -27.04
CA ALA A 545 -28.14 -3.34 -26.28
C ALA A 545 -28.33 -4.67 -27.03
N ARG A 546 -29.56 -4.90 -27.56
CA ARG A 546 -29.87 -6.08 -28.38
C ARG A 546 -29.07 -6.11 -29.69
N ALA A 547 -28.92 -4.97 -30.35
CA ALA A 547 -28.14 -4.87 -31.59
C ALA A 547 -26.64 -5.19 -31.34
N VAL A 548 -26.08 -4.73 -30.21
CA VAL A 548 -24.70 -5.04 -29.81
C VAL A 548 -24.54 -6.53 -29.50
N LEU A 549 -25.47 -7.12 -28.75
CA LEU A 549 -25.49 -8.55 -28.47
C LEU A 549 -25.44 -9.37 -29.76
N GLU A 550 -26.39 -9.16 -30.68
CA GLU A 550 -26.51 -9.92 -31.92
C GLU A 550 -25.27 -9.81 -32.79
N ARG A 551 -24.72 -8.62 -32.90
CA ARG A 551 -23.49 -8.36 -33.68
C ARG A 551 -22.27 -9.05 -33.09
N THR A 552 -22.14 -9.05 -31.76
CA THR A 552 -20.93 -9.56 -31.09
C THR A 552 -20.97 -11.07 -30.95
N VAL A 553 -22.09 -11.64 -30.57
CA VAL A 553 -22.26 -13.09 -30.39
C VAL A 553 -22.06 -13.85 -31.70
N SER A 554 -22.53 -13.30 -32.83
CA SER A 554 -22.34 -13.94 -34.14
C SER A 554 -20.88 -13.99 -34.61
N SER A 555 -20.01 -13.16 -34.03
CA SER A 555 -18.58 -13.09 -34.38
C SER A 555 -17.66 -13.86 -33.43
N MET A 556 -18.20 -14.44 -32.34
CA MET A 556 -17.42 -15.10 -31.28
C MET A 556 -17.69 -16.60 -31.19
N PRO A 557 -16.71 -17.42 -30.78
CA PRO A 557 -16.97 -18.82 -30.48
C PRO A 557 -17.92 -18.96 -29.27
N PRO A 558 -18.77 -19.99 -29.23
CA PRO A 558 -19.80 -20.16 -28.21
C PRO A 558 -19.27 -20.14 -26.77
N GLU A 559 -18.07 -20.73 -26.55
CA GLU A 559 -17.43 -20.79 -25.24
C GLU A 559 -17.15 -19.40 -24.66
N ARG A 560 -16.65 -18.49 -25.51
CA ARG A 560 -16.35 -17.11 -25.13
C ARG A 560 -17.61 -16.24 -25.05
N ALA A 561 -18.58 -16.49 -25.91
CA ALA A 561 -19.85 -15.77 -25.93
C ALA A 561 -20.72 -16.05 -24.68
N ARG A 562 -20.41 -17.09 -23.90
CA ARG A 562 -21.23 -17.52 -22.78
C ARG A 562 -21.44 -16.44 -21.72
N ILE A 563 -20.41 -15.70 -21.35
CA ILE A 563 -20.49 -14.63 -20.32
C ILE A 563 -21.46 -13.52 -20.78
N ILE A 564 -21.45 -13.24 -22.08
CA ILE A 564 -22.35 -12.23 -22.68
C ILE A 564 -23.81 -12.72 -22.62
N TRP A 565 -24.02 -14.01 -22.97
CA TRP A 565 -25.34 -14.63 -22.88
C TRP A 565 -25.86 -14.70 -21.46
N ASP A 566 -25.03 -15.07 -20.49
CA ASP A 566 -25.43 -15.14 -19.08
C ASP A 566 -25.85 -13.74 -18.59
N ARG A 567 -25.15 -12.69 -18.99
CA ARG A 567 -25.53 -11.30 -18.62
C ARG A 567 -26.83 -10.85 -19.30
N TRP A 568 -27.01 -11.19 -20.56
CA TRP A 568 -28.25 -10.87 -21.28
C TRP A 568 -29.44 -11.67 -20.74
N SER A 569 -29.24 -12.95 -20.43
CA SER A 569 -30.27 -13.81 -19.82
C SER A 569 -30.77 -13.25 -18.48
N ASP A 570 -29.87 -12.78 -17.60
CA ASP A 570 -30.22 -12.14 -16.34
C ASP A 570 -31.13 -10.93 -16.55
N TYR A 571 -30.90 -10.15 -17.59
CA TYR A 571 -31.76 -9.03 -17.96
C TYR A 571 -33.13 -9.46 -18.49
N GLU A 572 -33.18 -10.38 -19.47
CA GLU A 572 -34.44 -10.87 -20.07
C GLU A 572 -35.27 -11.61 -19.04
N TYR A 573 -34.69 -12.42 -18.15
CA TYR A 573 -35.40 -13.11 -17.07
C TYR A 573 -36.02 -12.14 -16.04
N SER A 574 -35.39 -11.00 -15.83
CA SER A 574 -35.86 -10.00 -14.87
C SER A 574 -36.87 -9.02 -15.45
N TYR A 575 -36.73 -8.63 -16.73
CA TYR A 575 -37.45 -7.50 -17.33
C TYR A 575 -38.09 -7.82 -18.69
N GLY A 576 -37.80 -8.99 -19.28
CA GLY A 576 -38.31 -9.39 -20.59
C GLY A 576 -39.72 -9.90 -20.55
N ASP A 577 -40.37 -10.04 -21.72
CA ASP A 577 -41.67 -10.63 -21.90
C ASP A 577 -41.58 -12.17 -22.05
N ALA A 578 -42.67 -12.90 -21.80
CA ALA A 578 -42.69 -14.36 -21.86
C ALA A 578 -42.29 -14.93 -23.23
N ASN A 579 -42.58 -14.22 -24.34
CA ASN A 579 -42.19 -14.62 -25.68
C ASN A 579 -40.70 -14.37 -25.94
N GLY A 580 -40.11 -13.31 -25.35
CA GLY A 580 -38.70 -13.03 -25.38
C GLY A 580 -37.89 -14.09 -24.64
N ILE A 581 -38.34 -14.45 -23.42
CA ILE A 581 -37.71 -15.51 -22.62
C ILE A 581 -37.77 -16.86 -23.36
N ALA A 582 -38.93 -17.25 -23.94
CA ALA A 582 -39.05 -18.50 -24.69
C ALA A 582 -38.10 -18.55 -25.91
N ARG A 583 -37.95 -17.44 -26.65
CA ARG A 583 -36.99 -17.33 -27.77
C ARG A 583 -35.54 -17.38 -27.29
N LEU A 584 -35.22 -16.75 -26.17
CA LEU A 584 -33.91 -16.79 -25.55
C LEU A 584 -33.55 -18.23 -25.15
N GLU A 585 -34.46 -18.93 -24.44
CA GLU A 585 -34.24 -20.32 -23.99
C GLU A 585 -34.04 -21.27 -25.18
N ALA A 586 -34.86 -21.14 -26.24
CA ALA A 586 -34.71 -21.96 -27.45
C ALA A 586 -33.32 -21.74 -28.07
N ARG A 587 -32.91 -20.50 -28.22
CA ARG A 587 -31.58 -20.17 -28.79
C ARG A 587 -30.42 -20.62 -27.91
N MET A 588 -30.57 -20.52 -26.59
CA MET A 588 -29.58 -21.03 -25.64
C MET A 588 -29.46 -22.55 -25.70
N ALA A 589 -30.56 -23.26 -25.87
CA ALA A 589 -30.55 -24.70 -26.03
C ALA A 589 -29.85 -25.16 -27.35
N ASP A 590 -30.03 -24.40 -28.44
CA ASP A 590 -29.35 -24.65 -29.70
C ASP A 590 -27.84 -24.40 -29.60
N MET A 591 -27.44 -23.35 -28.85
CA MET A 591 -26.02 -22.97 -28.71
C MET A 591 -25.26 -23.81 -27.69
N TYR A 592 -25.91 -24.26 -26.64
CA TYR A 592 -25.35 -25.01 -25.52
C TYR A 592 -26.15 -26.29 -25.20
N PRO A 593 -26.09 -27.31 -26.07
CA PRO A 593 -26.91 -28.54 -25.94
C PRO A 593 -26.56 -29.35 -24.67
N ASP A 594 -25.37 -29.15 -24.10
CA ASP A 594 -24.88 -29.88 -22.93
C ASP A 594 -25.53 -29.41 -21.63
N ARG A 595 -26.31 -28.31 -21.63
CA ARG A 595 -26.97 -27.78 -20.43
C ARG A 595 -28.28 -28.57 -20.15
N SER A 596 -28.43 -28.95 -18.86
CA SER A 596 -29.68 -29.57 -18.43
C SER A 596 -30.84 -28.56 -18.37
N ALA A 597 -32.07 -29.02 -18.58
CA ALA A 597 -33.24 -28.19 -18.43
C ALA A 597 -33.41 -27.65 -16.98
N ALA A 598 -32.92 -28.39 -15.99
CA ALA A 598 -32.89 -27.96 -14.59
C ALA A 598 -31.92 -26.78 -14.37
N ASP A 599 -30.73 -26.78 -15.00
CA ASP A 599 -29.79 -25.68 -14.92
C ASP A 599 -30.34 -24.40 -15.55
N CYS A 600 -31.02 -24.52 -16.71
CA CYS A 600 -31.72 -23.40 -17.35
C CYS A 600 -32.85 -22.82 -16.47
N ALA A 601 -33.61 -23.70 -15.81
CA ALA A 601 -34.63 -23.27 -14.87
C ALA A 601 -34.04 -22.58 -13.63
N ALA A 602 -32.92 -23.08 -13.11
CA ALA A 602 -32.23 -22.44 -12.00
C ALA A 602 -31.73 -21.03 -12.36
N ASP A 603 -31.14 -20.85 -13.56
CA ASP A 603 -30.70 -19.52 -14.02
C ASP A 603 -31.87 -18.54 -14.15
N ARG A 604 -33.01 -18.99 -14.63
CA ARG A 604 -34.21 -18.16 -14.74
C ARG A 604 -34.80 -17.76 -13.37
N LEU A 605 -34.71 -18.65 -12.37
CA LEU A 605 -35.28 -18.45 -11.04
C LEU A 605 -34.30 -17.75 -10.07
N ARG A 606 -33.10 -17.54 -10.48
CA ARG A 606 -32.05 -16.84 -9.71
C ARG A 606 -32.34 -15.34 -9.67
N TYR A 607 -32.02 -14.69 -8.53
CA TYR A 607 -32.03 -13.25 -8.42
C TYR A 607 -30.70 -12.77 -7.78
N GLY A 608 -29.81 -12.24 -8.55
CA GLY A 608 -28.48 -11.85 -8.08
C GLY A 608 -27.68 -13.01 -7.46
N SER A 609 -27.33 -12.90 -6.18
CA SER A 609 -26.68 -13.98 -5.41
C SER A 609 -27.67 -15.00 -4.81
N LEU A 610 -28.97 -14.77 -4.91
CA LEU A 610 -29.99 -15.66 -4.39
C LEU A 610 -30.28 -16.76 -5.41
N ASP A 611 -29.72 -17.95 -5.18
CA ASP A 611 -29.86 -19.13 -6.03
C ASP A 611 -30.23 -20.37 -5.20
N TRP A 612 -31.44 -20.34 -4.64
CA TRP A 612 -31.95 -21.45 -3.81
C TRP A 612 -32.18 -22.73 -4.60
N VAL A 613 -32.67 -22.61 -5.82
CA VAL A 613 -33.00 -23.77 -6.67
C VAL A 613 -31.71 -24.58 -6.96
N ARG A 614 -30.62 -23.94 -7.33
CA ARG A 614 -29.37 -24.62 -7.60
C ARG A 614 -28.73 -25.17 -6.32
N LEU A 615 -28.83 -24.44 -5.21
CA LEU A 615 -28.23 -24.83 -3.92
C LEU A 615 -28.97 -26.02 -3.26
N ARG A 616 -30.31 -26.11 -3.42
CA ARG A 616 -31.15 -27.07 -2.70
C ARG A 616 -31.77 -28.11 -3.60
N ASP A 617 -32.45 -27.67 -4.67
CA ASP A 617 -33.31 -28.58 -5.46
C ASP A 617 -32.47 -29.39 -6.46
N ILE A 618 -31.43 -28.80 -7.04
CA ILE A 618 -30.57 -29.52 -7.99
C ILE A 618 -29.44 -30.28 -7.23
N GLY A 619 -29.28 -30.06 -5.90
CA GLY A 619 -28.33 -30.81 -5.09
C GLY A 619 -26.85 -30.52 -5.39
N LEU A 620 -26.58 -29.47 -6.15
CA LEU A 620 -25.20 -28.99 -6.43
C LEU A 620 -24.67 -28.19 -5.24
N ALA A 621 -24.68 -28.78 -4.04
CA ALA A 621 -24.16 -28.16 -2.81
C ALA A 621 -22.69 -27.74 -2.91
N ALA A 622 -21.99 -28.20 -3.94
CA ALA A 622 -20.58 -27.88 -4.20
C ALA A 622 -20.37 -26.85 -5.32
N SER A 623 -21.42 -26.39 -6.02
CA SER A 623 -21.23 -25.30 -6.96
C SER A 623 -21.16 -23.99 -6.18
N VAL A 624 -19.98 -23.44 -6.09
CA VAL A 624 -19.73 -22.06 -5.67
C VAL A 624 -20.75 -21.18 -6.42
N PRO A 625 -21.56 -20.36 -5.71
CA PRO A 625 -22.48 -19.46 -6.39
C PRO A 625 -21.69 -18.67 -7.41
N TYR A 626 -22.20 -18.59 -8.64
CA TYR A 626 -21.60 -17.81 -9.72
C TYR A 626 -21.58 -16.34 -9.26
N VAL A 627 -20.48 -15.97 -8.66
CA VAL A 627 -20.08 -14.59 -8.56
C VAL A 627 -19.50 -14.31 -9.94
N GLY A 628 -20.15 -13.49 -10.74
CA GLY A 628 -19.74 -13.24 -12.12
C GLY A 628 -18.22 -13.09 -12.22
N ALA A 629 -17.61 -13.63 -13.26
CA ALA A 629 -16.15 -13.73 -13.44
C ALA A 629 -15.38 -12.42 -13.10
N THR A 630 -16.05 -11.28 -13.21
CA THR A 630 -15.57 -9.95 -12.80
C THR A 630 -15.40 -9.76 -11.29
N SER A 631 -16.13 -10.50 -10.44
CA SER A 631 -16.01 -10.39 -8.97
C SER A 631 -14.90 -11.29 -8.42
N ILE A 632 -14.60 -12.42 -9.07
CA ILE A 632 -13.53 -13.33 -8.66
C ILE A 632 -12.16 -12.70 -9.01
N ALA A 633 -12.05 -12.01 -10.13
CA ALA A 633 -10.83 -11.29 -10.53
C ALA A 633 -10.56 -10.03 -9.65
N ARG A 634 -11.54 -9.55 -8.87
CA ARG A 634 -11.40 -8.39 -7.99
C ARG A 634 -10.96 -8.70 -6.56
N MET A 635 -10.82 -9.97 -6.18
CA MET A 635 -10.28 -10.33 -4.85
C MET A 635 -8.77 -10.63 -4.97
N PRO A 636 -7.89 -9.69 -4.64
CA PRO A 636 -6.47 -9.99 -4.54
C PRO A 636 -6.24 -10.90 -3.32
N GLY A 637 -5.76 -12.11 -3.56
CA GLY A 637 -5.25 -13.01 -2.51
C GLY A 637 -6.04 -14.28 -2.23
N ARG A 638 -6.98 -14.72 -3.07
CA ARG A 638 -7.50 -16.08 -2.98
C ARG A 638 -6.81 -16.99 -4.00
N ASP A 639 -6.00 -17.90 -3.46
CA ASP A 639 -5.34 -18.96 -4.19
C ASP A 639 -6.36 -19.78 -5.01
N MET A 640 -6.31 -19.68 -6.33
CA MET A 640 -7.07 -20.55 -7.25
C MET A 640 -6.71 -22.04 -7.03
N ASN A 641 -5.53 -22.32 -6.51
CA ASN A 641 -5.10 -23.67 -6.13
C ASN A 641 -5.91 -24.28 -4.97
N ALA A 642 -6.49 -23.45 -4.09
CA ALA A 642 -7.39 -23.92 -3.05
C ALA A 642 -8.72 -24.43 -3.65
N LEU A 643 -9.21 -23.79 -4.72
CA LEU A 643 -10.44 -24.19 -5.39
C LEU A 643 -10.24 -25.49 -6.20
N GLU A 644 -9.09 -25.67 -6.82
CA GLU A 644 -8.76 -26.93 -7.53
C GLU A 644 -8.48 -28.06 -6.53
N SER A 645 -7.89 -27.78 -5.38
CA SER A 645 -7.71 -28.76 -4.30
C SER A 645 -9.06 -29.21 -3.71
N ILE A 646 -10.03 -28.31 -3.60
CA ILE A 646 -11.41 -28.63 -3.18
C ILE A 646 -12.12 -29.45 -4.26
N LYS A 647 -11.96 -29.10 -5.54
CA LYS A 647 -12.52 -29.89 -6.66
C LYS A 647 -11.89 -31.29 -6.72
N ALA A 648 -10.59 -31.40 -6.51
CA ALA A 648 -9.91 -32.71 -6.46
C ALA A 648 -10.33 -33.54 -5.23
N ALA A 649 -10.54 -32.92 -4.09
CA ALA A 649 -11.03 -33.61 -2.89
C ALA A 649 -12.49 -34.08 -3.03
N VAL A 650 -13.33 -33.31 -3.72
CA VAL A 650 -14.74 -33.68 -3.96
C VAL A 650 -14.88 -34.72 -5.07
N SER A 651 -14.05 -34.69 -6.12
CA SER A 651 -14.07 -35.72 -7.17
C SER A 651 -13.41 -37.05 -6.75
N GLY A 652 -12.53 -37.01 -5.75
CA GLY A 652 -11.94 -38.22 -5.14
C GLY A 652 -12.81 -38.92 -4.09
N ALA A 653 -13.85 -38.26 -3.60
CA ALA A 653 -14.69 -38.76 -2.50
C ALA A 653 -15.78 -39.75 -2.93
N ASN A 654 -15.85 -40.15 -4.21
CA ASN A 654 -16.80 -41.18 -4.68
C ASN A 654 -16.29 -42.62 -4.44
N THR A 655 -15.20 -42.80 -3.68
CA THR A 655 -14.80 -44.12 -3.19
C THR A 655 -14.56 -44.06 -1.70
N ALA A 656 -15.58 -44.49 -0.94
CA ALA A 656 -15.60 -44.98 0.41
C ALA A 656 -14.54 -44.44 1.39
N ALA A 657 -14.82 -43.40 2.15
CA ALA A 657 -14.23 -43.13 3.47
C ALA A 657 -15.03 -42.09 4.27
N ALA A 658 -15.04 -42.23 5.56
CA ALA A 658 -15.93 -41.69 6.57
C ALA A 658 -16.06 -40.14 6.66
N PRO A 659 -17.18 -39.65 7.25
CA PRO A 659 -17.54 -38.21 7.21
C PRO A 659 -16.71 -37.25 8.05
N SER A 660 -15.71 -37.73 8.79
CA SER A 660 -14.92 -36.91 9.71
C SER A 660 -13.76 -36.12 9.07
N THR A 661 -13.30 -36.53 7.89
CA THR A 661 -12.16 -35.90 7.19
C THR A 661 -12.56 -34.71 6.32
N VAL A 662 -13.81 -34.64 5.91
CA VAL A 662 -14.30 -33.54 5.04
C VAL A 662 -14.54 -32.25 5.85
N ALA A 663 -14.96 -32.38 7.12
CA ALA A 663 -15.20 -31.23 7.99
C ALA A 663 -13.92 -30.48 8.36
N ASN A 664 -12.80 -31.18 8.51
CA ASN A 664 -11.51 -30.57 8.83
C ASN A 664 -10.86 -29.88 7.63
N ALA A 665 -11.03 -30.43 6.42
CA ALA A 665 -10.52 -29.80 5.19
C ALA A 665 -11.25 -28.51 4.82
N VAL A 666 -12.55 -28.40 5.19
CA VAL A 666 -13.34 -27.18 4.96
C VAL A 666 -13.02 -26.11 6.01
N ALA A 667 -12.68 -26.50 7.25
CA ALA A 667 -12.27 -25.56 8.30
C ALA A 667 -10.91 -24.94 8.02
N ASP A 668 -9.96 -25.70 7.50
CA ASP A 668 -8.62 -25.21 7.12
C ASP A 668 -8.66 -24.30 5.88
N ALA A 669 -9.56 -24.56 4.94
CA ALA A 669 -9.74 -23.71 3.75
C ALA A 669 -10.44 -22.38 4.04
N ALA A 670 -11.18 -22.27 5.16
CA ALA A 670 -11.90 -21.05 5.55
C ALA A 670 -11.06 -20.08 6.41
N GLY A 671 -9.82 -20.44 6.78
CA GLY A 671 -8.92 -19.56 7.56
C GLY A 671 -9.42 -19.24 8.98
N LEU A 672 -10.29 -20.07 9.55
CA LEU A 672 -10.75 -19.94 10.93
C LEU A 672 -9.70 -20.56 11.87
N VAL A 673 -8.87 -19.71 12.44
CA VAL A 673 -7.97 -20.07 13.54
C VAL A 673 -8.81 -20.34 14.79
N ALA A 674 -8.88 -21.59 15.21
CA ALA A 674 -9.47 -21.97 16.49
C ALA A 674 -8.54 -21.53 17.63
N LEU A 675 -9.04 -20.68 18.51
CA LEU A 675 -8.40 -20.34 19.78
C LEU A 675 -8.41 -21.58 20.70
N PRO A 676 -7.29 -21.94 21.34
CA PRO A 676 -7.26 -23.06 22.29
C PRO A 676 -7.78 -22.63 23.65
N GLY A 677 -8.80 -23.29 24.15
CA GLY A 677 -9.17 -23.24 25.56
C GLY A 677 -10.66 -23.10 25.86
N ALA A 678 -11.43 -24.16 25.69
CA ALA A 678 -12.63 -24.39 26.49
C ALA A 678 -12.88 -25.89 26.63
N VAL A 679 -12.69 -26.37 27.83
CA VAL A 679 -13.04 -27.72 28.28
C VAL A 679 -14.56 -27.83 28.32
N THR A 680 -15.14 -28.68 27.50
CA THR A 680 -16.55 -29.04 27.59
C THR A 680 -16.68 -30.42 28.19
N THR A 681 -17.19 -30.46 29.40
CA THR A 681 -17.78 -31.65 30.00
C THR A 681 -19.22 -31.76 29.51
N ALA A 682 -19.52 -32.90 28.90
CA ALA A 682 -20.90 -33.32 28.61
C ALA A 682 -21.59 -33.81 29.91
N PRO A 683 -22.92 -33.80 29.96
CA PRO A 683 -23.60 -35.01 30.33
C PRO A 683 -24.73 -35.42 29.37
N ASP A 684 -24.77 -36.70 29.12
CA ASP A 684 -25.89 -37.50 28.65
C ASP A 684 -27.18 -37.25 29.44
N LEU A 685 -28.34 -37.37 28.78
CA LEU A 685 -29.50 -38.13 29.23
C LEU A 685 -30.64 -38.12 28.18
N LEU A 686 -30.86 -39.23 27.50
CA LEU A 686 -32.05 -40.07 27.40
C LEU A 686 -33.38 -39.38 26.94
N SER A 687 -33.78 -39.84 25.74
CA SER A 687 -35.06 -40.48 25.33
C SER A 687 -36.38 -40.04 25.96
N THR A 688 -37.36 -39.73 25.17
CA THR A 688 -38.56 -40.48 24.84
C THR A 688 -39.70 -39.60 24.37
N GLU A 689 -40.40 -40.18 23.38
CA GLU A 689 -41.82 -40.20 23.07
C GLU A 689 -42.49 -39.14 22.23
N ALA A 690 -42.97 -39.68 21.15
CA ALA A 690 -44.01 -39.18 20.25
C ALA A 690 -45.36 -39.00 20.93
N SER A 691 -46.07 -37.95 20.53
CA SER A 691 -47.52 -38.10 20.39
C SER A 691 -48.11 -37.03 19.46
N THR A 692 -48.75 -37.54 18.45
CA THR A 692 -49.80 -37.00 17.60
C THR A 692 -50.81 -36.14 18.34
N PHE A 693 -51.28 -35.03 17.73
CA PHE A 693 -52.72 -34.74 17.65
C PHE A 693 -53.03 -33.73 16.54
N SER A 694 -54.08 -34.09 15.84
CA SER A 694 -54.82 -33.61 14.73
C SER A 694 -55.46 -32.23 14.86
N ASN A 695 -55.66 -31.60 13.68
CA ASN A 695 -56.64 -30.55 13.41
C ASN A 695 -58.08 -30.86 13.90
N PRO A 696 -58.99 -29.87 14.17
CA PRO A 696 -59.92 -29.57 13.13
C PRO A 696 -60.33 -28.09 12.92
N ALA A 697 -60.84 -27.85 11.73
CA ALA A 697 -61.49 -26.67 11.23
C ALA A 697 -62.81 -26.35 11.94
N SER A 698 -63.21 -25.13 11.98
CA SER A 698 -64.61 -24.72 11.60
C SER A 698 -64.78 -23.20 11.61
N ALA A 699 -65.47 -22.79 10.63
CA ALA A 699 -66.01 -21.50 10.28
C ALA A 699 -66.91 -20.84 11.32
N THR A 700 -67.01 -19.52 11.34
CA THR A 700 -68.25 -18.76 11.33
C THR A 700 -68.12 -17.33 10.84
N LYS A 701 -69.01 -16.94 9.99
CA LYS A 701 -69.31 -15.63 9.46
C LYS A 701 -69.93 -14.76 10.54
N THR A 702 -69.77 -13.43 10.44
CA THR A 702 -70.84 -12.41 10.50
C THR A 702 -70.30 -11.04 10.22
N ASP A 703 -70.73 -10.42 9.17
CA ASP A 703 -71.52 -9.19 8.98
C ASP A 703 -70.86 -7.82 9.21
N VAL A 704 -70.93 -7.10 8.11
CA VAL A 704 -70.67 -5.68 7.84
C VAL A 704 -71.74 -4.82 8.57
N PRO A 705 -71.52 -3.53 8.92
CA PRO A 705 -72.05 -2.55 7.98
C PRO A 705 -71.08 -1.34 7.66
N ASN A 706 -71.26 -0.92 6.44
CA ASN A 706 -71.02 0.31 5.77
C ASN A 706 -71.16 1.57 6.62
N ASN A 707 -70.20 2.55 6.52
CA ASN A 707 -70.64 3.91 6.21
C ASN A 707 -69.50 4.73 5.54
N SER A 708 -69.94 5.36 4.52
CA SER A 708 -69.35 6.25 3.55
C SER A 708 -68.73 7.58 4.11
N SER A 709 -67.73 8.05 3.49
CA SER A 709 -67.45 9.39 2.94
C SER A 709 -65.94 9.67 3.05
N GLY A 710 -65.19 10.01 2.05
CA GLY A 710 -65.23 10.96 1.06
C GLY A 710 -63.83 11.42 0.77
N SER A 711 -63.38 11.27 -0.48
CA SER A 711 -62.55 12.29 -1.17
C SER A 711 -61.12 12.61 -0.70
N GLY A 712 -60.18 12.35 -1.60
CA GLY A 712 -58.90 13.02 -1.62
C GLY A 712 -57.73 12.28 -2.32
N ARG A 713 -57.93 11.92 -3.57
CA ARG A 713 -56.84 11.58 -4.48
C ARG A 713 -56.10 12.90 -4.79
N GLN A 714 -54.92 13.09 -4.23
CA GLN A 714 -53.92 14.08 -4.75
C GLN A 714 -52.94 13.33 -5.61
N THR A 715 -52.98 13.68 -6.88
CA THR A 715 -52.16 13.17 -7.96
C THR A 715 -50.78 13.82 -7.94
N MET A 716 -49.77 13.07 -8.40
CA MET A 716 -48.35 13.44 -8.54
C MET A 716 -48.06 14.71 -9.35
N GLU A 717 -49.08 15.50 -9.73
CA GLU A 717 -48.95 16.79 -10.44
C GLU A 717 -48.79 18.01 -9.53
N ASP A 718 -49.12 17.90 -8.28
CA ASP A 718 -49.03 19.02 -7.32
C ASP A 718 -47.61 19.18 -6.72
N ILE A 719 -46.75 18.16 -6.81
CA ILE A 719 -45.35 18.24 -6.42
C ILE A 719 -44.50 18.91 -7.51
N ARG A 720 -45.01 19.00 -8.72
CA ARG A 720 -44.28 19.61 -9.85
C ARG A 720 -44.49 21.11 -9.99
N ARG A 721 -45.46 21.71 -9.27
CA ARG A 721 -45.79 23.14 -9.31
C ARG A 721 -45.11 23.99 -8.24
N SER A 722 -44.50 23.41 -7.25
CA SER A 722 -43.79 24.17 -6.21
C SER A 722 -42.31 24.44 -6.49
N LEU A 723 -41.77 23.97 -7.64
CA LEU A 723 -40.36 24.15 -8.02
C LEU A 723 -40.14 25.05 -9.25
N THR A 724 -41.14 25.72 -9.74
CA THR A 724 -41.03 26.68 -10.86
C THR A 724 -41.71 27.99 -10.59
N SER A 725 -41.12 28.82 -9.74
CA SER A 725 -41.35 30.27 -9.81
C SER A 725 -40.24 31.00 -9.08
N THR A 726 -39.21 31.36 -9.81
CA THR A 726 -38.59 32.71 -9.81
C THR A 726 -37.52 32.73 -10.89
N ALA A 727 -37.96 33.14 -12.07
CA ALA A 727 -37.07 33.69 -13.08
C ALA A 727 -37.74 34.98 -13.60
N SER A 728 -36.92 35.93 -13.86
CA SER A 728 -37.01 37.08 -14.75
C SER A 728 -36.61 38.39 -14.10
N ASP A 729 -35.40 38.80 -14.32
CA ASP A 729 -34.93 39.73 -15.36
C ASP A 729 -35.37 41.21 -15.26
N PRO A 730 -34.70 42.14 -15.91
CA PRO A 730 -33.28 42.48 -15.98
C PRO A 730 -32.98 43.99 -15.85
N VAL A 731 -31.69 44.41 -16.10
CA VAL A 731 -31.27 45.71 -16.70
C VAL A 731 -30.89 46.86 -15.76
N LYS A 732 -29.70 47.31 -15.69
CA LYS A 732 -28.93 48.25 -16.55
C LYS A 732 -27.64 48.72 -15.89
N ARG A 733 -26.62 48.73 -16.72
CA ARG A 733 -25.38 49.55 -16.77
C ARG A 733 -25.42 50.88 -16.01
N THR A 734 -24.30 51.20 -15.30
CA THR A 734 -23.41 52.37 -15.52
C THR A 734 -22.21 52.25 -14.57
N ARG A 735 -21.07 52.15 -14.97
CA ARG A 735 -19.86 52.95 -15.26
C ARG A 735 -19.57 54.11 -14.29
N GLY A 736 -18.39 54.07 -13.63
CA GLY A 736 -17.68 55.19 -12.99
C GLY A 736 -16.86 54.69 -11.79
N LYS A 737 -15.61 54.47 -11.92
CA LYS A 737 -14.39 55.31 -11.83
C LYS A 737 -14.09 55.77 -10.40
N ASN A 738 -12.88 55.30 -9.97
CA ASN A 738 -11.82 55.99 -9.18
C ASN A 738 -12.17 56.39 -7.75
N GLU A 739 -11.34 56.28 -6.83
CA GLU A 739 -9.95 56.53 -6.53
C GLU A 739 -9.74 56.44 -5.00
N THR A 740 -8.65 55.82 -4.65
CA THR A 740 -7.61 56.20 -3.68
C THR A 740 -7.93 56.51 -2.20
N ASP A 741 -7.19 55.84 -1.46
CA ASP A 741 -6.25 56.33 -0.44
C ASP A 741 -6.66 56.57 1.01
N LYS A 742 -5.84 55.92 1.83
CA LYS A 742 -5.13 56.37 3.01
C LYS A 742 -5.71 56.25 4.43
N LEU A 743 -4.93 55.44 5.13
CA LEU A 743 -4.24 55.79 6.42
C LEU A 743 -5.02 55.89 7.72
N ALA A 744 -4.77 54.90 8.53
CA ALA A 744 -3.95 55.01 9.77
C ALA A 744 -4.62 55.36 11.08
N LYS A 745 -4.29 54.54 12.01
CA LYS A 745 -3.88 54.81 13.42
C LYS A 745 -4.93 55.00 14.54
N LYS A 746 -4.73 54.07 15.49
CA LYS A 746 -4.50 54.29 16.93
C LYS A 746 -5.70 54.50 17.87
N ALA A 747 -5.91 53.59 18.77
CA ALA A 747 -5.44 53.50 20.16
C ALA A 747 -6.53 53.67 21.21
N ARG A 748 -6.52 52.71 22.14
CA ARG A 748 -6.69 52.80 23.59
C ARG A 748 -8.01 53.32 24.23
N GLY A 749 -8.51 52.48 25.15
CA GLY A 749 -9.13 52.95 26.39
C GLY A 749 -10.38 52.18 26.76
N GLY A 750 -10.34 51.30 27.75
CA GLY A 750 -11.49 50.95 28.57
C GLY A 750 -11.75 52.06 29.61
N PRO A 751 -12.57 51.90 30.63
CA PRO A 751 -13.48 50.81 31.04
C PRO A 751 -14.86 51.28 31.50
N ASP A 752 -15.68 50.28 31.90
CA ASP A 752 -16.75 50.36 32.94
C ASP A 752 -18.18 50.80 32.60
N ALA A 753 -19.04 49.89 32.99
CA ALA A 753 -20.23 50.04 33.82
C ALA A 753 -21.63 50.12 33.19
N GLN A 754 -22.39 49.10 33.58
CA GLN A 754 -23.80 49.12 34.03
C GLN A 754 -24.96 49.25 33.03
N SER A 755 -25.67 48.12 32.99
CA SER A 755 -27.14 48.02 33.07
C SER A 755 -28.01 48.96 32.23
N HIS A 756 -28.83 48.38 31.41
CA HIS A 756 -30.29 48.51 31.45
C HIS A 756 -31.02 47.62 30.46
N THR A 757 -32.00 46.93 30.98
CA THR A 757 -33.08 46.21 30.35
C THR A 757 -33.78 47.01 29.25
N ARG A 758 -34.04 46.31 28.08
CA ARG A 758 -35.33 46.45 27.39
C ARG A 758 -35.61 45.31 26.38
N LYS A 759 -36.87 44.87 26.52
CA LYS A 759 -37.57 43.85 25.71
C LYS A 759 -37.66 44.17 24.21
N GLY A 760 -37.72 43.10 23.43
CA GLY A 760 -38.57 43.05 22.25
C GLY A 760 -37.92 42.51 20.97
N GLY A 761 -38.41 41.37 20.51
CA GLY A 761 -38.21 40.94 19.13
C GLY A 761 -37.80 39.46 18.95
N SER A 762 -38.79 38.59 19.05
CA SER A 762 -38.71 37.17 18.64
C SER A 762 -38.22 37.07 17.19
N ARG A 763 -37.10 36.41 17.00
CA ARG A 763 -36.77 35.72 15.73
C ARG A 763 -36.71 34.24 16.07
N ASP A 764 -37.60 33.48 15.46
CA ASP A 764 -37.70 32.04 15.56
C ASP A 764 -36.41 31.44 15.05
N THR A 765 -35.52 31.04 15.96
CA THR A 765 -34.48 30.06 15.68
C THR A 765 -35.05 28.67 15.91
N PRO A 766 -34.86 27.71 14.98
CA PRO A 766 -35.33 26.34 15.18
C PRO A 766 -34.74 25.78 16.49
N PRO A 767 -35.46 24.96 17.24
CA PRO A 767 -34.95 24.36 18.45
C PRO A 767 -33.70 23.55 18.16
N PRO A 768 -32.69 23.57 19.06
CA PRO A 768 -31.49 22.74 18.87
C PRO A 768 -31.92 21.26 18.79
N PRO A 769 -31.24 20.46 17.93
CA PRO A 769 -31.53 19.04 17.81
C PRO A 769 -31.42 18.35 19.18
N PRO A 770 -32.23 17.33 19.46
CA PRO A 770 -32.23 16.64 20.76
C PRO A 770 -30.84 16.06 21.00
N MET A 771 -30.29 16.35 22.20
CA MET A 771 -28.98 15.81 22.59
C MET A 771 -29.08 14.29 22.72
N ILE A 772 -28.22 13.57 22.00
CA ILE A 772 -28.13 12.11 22.10
C ILE A 772 -27.58 11.78 23.50
N PRO A 773 -28.20 10.86 24.26
CA PRO A 773 -27.70 10.45 25.58
C PRO A 773 -26.26 9.94 25.52
N ASP A 774 -25.43 10.29 26.51
CA ASP A 774 -24.02 9.95 26.58
C ASP A 774 -23.76 8.44 26.48
N ALA A 775 -24.66 7.60 26.97
CA ALA A 775 -24.59 6.14 26.86
C ALA A 775 -24.69 5.66 25.41
N ILE A 776 -25.49 6.33 24.57
CA ILE A 776 -25.64 6.01 23.14
C ILE A 776 -24.39 6.49 22.38
N LEU A 777 -23.84 7.67 22.71
CA LEU A 777 -22.60 8.16 22.14
C LEU A 777 -21.42 7.21 22.46
N TYR A 778 -21.36 6.71 23.69
CA TYR A 778 -20.37 5.72 24.10
C TYR A 778 -20.51 4.40 23.31
N PHE A 779 -21.74 3.90 23.20
CA PHE A 779 -22.01 2.70 22.39
C PHE A 779 -21.62 2.90 20.91
N MET A 780 -21.95 4.05 20.31
CA MET A 780 -21.55 4.37 18.93
C MET A 780 -20.04 4.45 18.76
N SER A 781 -19.31 4.85 19.80
CA SER A 781 -17.84 4.88 19.75
C SER A 781 -17.19 3.49 19.81
N LEU A 782 -17.89 2.48 20.29
CA LEU A 782 -17.45 1.08 20.32
C LEU A 782 -17.75 0.33 19.03
N LEU A 783 -18.61 0.86 18.16
CA LEU A 783 -18.93 0.24 16.88
C LEU A 783 -17.76 0.46 15.89
N PRO A 784 -17.39 -0.58 15.14
CA PRO A 784 -16.40 -0.42 14.07
C PRO A 784 -16.92 0.59 13.03
N ASN A 785 -15.98 1.29 12.38
CA ASN A 785 -16.32 2.27 11.36
C ASN A 785 -17.15 1.61 10.24
N ALA A 786 -18.20 2.28 9.77
CA ALA A 786 -19.07 1.78 8.71
C ALA A 786 -18.31 1.33 7.44
N TYR A 787 -17.15 1.91 7.19
CA TYR A 787 -16.27 1.53 6.06
C TYR A 787 -15.50 0.22 6.27
N THR A 788 -15.54 -0.38 7.46
CA THR A 788 -14.91 -1.67 7.75
C THR A 788 -15.89 -2.85 7.66
N TYR A 789 -17.14 -2.57 7.37
CA TYR A 789 -18.18 -3.58 7.24
C TYR A 789 -18.45 -3.91 5.76
N ASP A 790 -17.98 -5.08 5.32
CA ASP A 790 -18.15 -5.58 3.94
C ASP A 790 -19.34 -6.57 3.81
N GLY A 791 -20.18 -6.66 4.85
CA GLY A 791 -21.35 -7.54 4.86
C GLY A 791 -22.60 -6.93 4.18
N PRO A 792 -23.62 -7.75 3.91
CA PRO A 792 -24.89 -7.25 3.41
C PRO A 792 -25.55 -6.30 4.44
N PRO A 793 -26.31 -5.28 4.00
CA PRO A 793 -26.94 -4.34 4.91
C PRO A 793 -27.84 -5.08 5.91
N ILE A 794 -27.57 -4.87 7.20
CA ILE A 794 -28.34 -5.50 8.27
C ILE A 794 -29.69 -4.77 8.36
N PRO A 795 -30.83 -5.47 8.31
CA PRO A 795 -32.13 -4.82 8.41
C PRO A 795 -32.31 -4.14 9.77
N PRO A 796 -32.92 -2.94 9.83
CA PRO A 796 -33.07 -2.16 11.07
C PRO A 796 -33.76 -2.93 12.20
N GLU A 797 -34.68 -3.85 11.85
CA GLU A 797 -35.39 -4.69 12.80
C GLU A 797 -34.46 -5.69 13.51
N ALA A 798 -33.50 -6.27 12.82
CA ALA A 798 -32.50 -7.17 13.42
C ALA A 798 -31.56 -6.41 14.38
N ILE A 799 -31.23 -5.15 14.06
CA ILE A 799 -30.42 -4.29 14.96
C ILE A 799 -31.22 -3.94 16.21
N THR A 800 -32.47 -3.56 16.08
CA THR A 800 -33.36 -3.25 17.23
C THR A 800 -33.59 -4.46 18.10
N GLU A 801 -33.81 -5.65 17.53
CA GLU A 801 -33.96 -6.88 18.28
C GLU A 801 -32.68 -7.28 19.02
N CYS A 802 -31.50 -7.10 18.39
CA CYS A 802 -30.22 -7.34 19.01
C CYS A 802 -29.96 -6.37 20.19
N LEU A 803 -30.30 -5.08 20.02
CA LEU A 803 -30.16 -4.05 21.07
C LEU A 803 -31.13 -4.31 22.25
N LEU A 804 -32.34 -4.80 22.00
CA LEU A 804 -33.31 -5.15 23.04
C LEU A 804 -32.90 -6.40 23.83
N ARG A 805 -32.14 -7.31 23.23
CA ARG A 805 -31.66 -8.54 23.86
C ARG A 805 -30.30 -8.40 24.53
N SER A 806 -29.49 -7.39 24.15
CA SER A 806 -28.17 -7.17 24.71
C SER A 806 -28.21 -6.16 25.85
N SER A 807 -27.51 -6.46 26.94
CA SER A 807 -27.24 -5.46 27.97
C SER A 807 -26.25 -4.45 27.41
N LEU A 808 -26.65 -3.17 27.34
CA LEU A 808 -25.72 -2.10 26.95
C LEU A 808 -24.50 -2.08 27.88
N PRO A 809 -23.26 -1.90 27.34
CA PRO A 809 -22.09 -1.80 28.18
C PRO A 809 -22.22 -0.63 29.15
N VAL A 810 -22.02 -0.89 30.43
CA VAL A 810 -22.08 0.12 31.47
C VAL A 810 -20.90 1.08 31.28
N MET A 811 -21.18 2.36 31.13
CA MET A 811 -20.13 3.39 31.10
C MET A 811 -19.24 3.26 32.35
N PRO A 812 -17.92 3.20 32.22
CA PRO A 812 -17.05 3.30 33.38
C PRO A 812 -17.29 4.64 34.07
N LEU A 813 -17.59 4.61 35.36
CA LEU A 813 -17.73 5.79 36.19
C LEU A 813 -16.36 6.48 36.32
N CYS A 814 -15.99 7.29 35.33
CA CYS A 814 -14.88 8.24 35.46
C CYS A 814 -15.35 9.42 36.31
N ALA A 815 -14.86 9.47 37.52
CA ALA A 815 -15.18 10.52 38.52
C ALA A 815 -14.71 11.95 38.13
N ASP A 816 -14.16 12.20 36.93
CA ASP A 816 -13.49 13.45 36.56
C ASP A 816 -13.95 14.15 35.28
N VAL A 817 -15.03 13.71 34.62
CA VAL A 817 -15.49 14.36 33.36
C VAL A 817 -16.21 15.69 33.61
N ARG A 818 -16.55 16.04 34.87
CA ARG A 818 -17.25 17.31 35.20
C ARG A 818 -16.36 18.56 35.26
N LYS A 819 -15.03 18.45 35.07
CA LYS A 819 -14.12 19.63 35.14
C LYS A 819 -13.63 20.15 33.78
N VAL A 820 -13.89 19.49 32.67
CA VAL A 820 -13.38 19.91 31.35
C VAL A 820 -14.37 20.82 30.58
N GLY A 821 -15.63 20.91 31.01
CA GLY A 821 -16.68 21.70 30.35
C GLY A 821 -16.73 23.21 30.69
N LYS A 822 -15.80 23.75 31.47
CA LYS A 822 -15.82 25.16 31.90
C LYS A 822 -14.62 26.03 31.54
N ARG A 823 -13.84 25.62 30.52
CA ARG A 823 -12.82 26.53 29.95
C ARG A 823 -12.84 26.42 28.43
N ARG A 824 -13.83 27.01 27.81
CA ARG A 824 -13.82 27.55 26.43
C ARG A 824 -15.22 28.10 26.13
N THR A 825 -15.46 29.28 26.56
CA THR A 825 -16.24 30.30 25.84
C THR A 825 -15.31 31.47 25.58
#